data_f7e2fc43eea9af8b4a5e39051fbb0bab
#
_entry.id   f7e2fc43eea9af8b4a5e39051fbb0bab
#
_cell.length_a   1.000
_cell.length_b   1.000
_cell.length_c   1.000
_cell.angle_alpha   90.00
_cell.angle_beta   90.00
_cell.angle_gamma   90.00
#
_symmetry.space_group_name_H-M   'P 1'
#
loop_
_entity.id
_entity.type
_entity.pdbx_description
1 polymer ?
#
loop_
_entity_poly.entity_id
_entity_poly.type
_entity_poly.pdbx_seq_one_letter_code
_entity_poly.pdbx_strand_id
1 'polypeptide(L)'
;MNQKKLRKVFAIVLAMVMMISGVNFNYIARADETEESTSTKAPTNFKVINYGKYTGIYVLKFDSVENATSYNVYIDNEATVVKSVKSSGEYLTNKQLSKYSNGEHTFYLTAVYADGTESDKSEGVIVDKENSSGDDDIAQIYIETDKNVDALKINKDMGKLTASITAIDNQGKYKDIVDATNKTTIKVRGNSTALADKKAYNITFNKKKDLFGLSSAFDGTGAGAKKWSLLANAFDKSLIRNKLALDLNTAFGIPFTSQSRFVDLYLNGRYMGNYLLVESVEAGTDRVNIDSENPESDDILIELENNEKDEEGVDYLITTRYEQRFNIGSPERGDMFDSDTPEDTAAIQKKKESTLKILNGFEDALATGDFSKVEKYIDVESFVNFYLVSEIFKNQDIAYSSTRFYITKKTGDEKYKIYAGPAWDFDLSSGNVAPHYYGDAATDYKYWKATDMKWFDKLTSIKEFKLKVVNRFYEKMDDITALYSGDNSEINTLLKEYGNSYRRNYTAVENGGAGWSETVKDSADGYSYANIGWASFDAAVNYLRDWLENRVEWLKVKWSKEYYLGEKDYEYSSTQVNGNYKYDTDIKIDSVAYKNIITGNENVVASSGQNSAKNIVDGNMGTRWGSEYKDPQNIVVDLGQVYSGLKKVAINWEAANARDYIIELSTDGNNYTTAADIRDAASENNRLDEIVFNNGKTARYIRITGTARNLTYGYSIYEVAVYNIKAPILTDSLKIEGNQMSTCFGGVDGAIGIRSIYSVENAIENIKVSEVGVIYGVVTEKNPISVNDMIINSDNKYVYNCAATAKGKLDKVYGDSQTASYYARTMNISDFSAQGYSMTYYVRPYAILEDGTIAYGDIKSFSMYNIADDLYQGSKMNTVIAHNYLFNKILKIVNNNYKEVEYGWGNGIVKPSQVN
;
A
#
# COMPACT_ATOMS: atom_id res chain seq x y z
N MET A 1 -0.81 -24.89 44.64
CA MET A 1 -1.60 -25.72 43.68
C MET A 1 -2.92 -25.01 43.48
N ASN A 2 -3.15 -24.50 42.28
CA ASN A 2 -4.15 -23.47 41.92
C ASN A 2 -5.59 -24.02 42.02
N GLN A 3 -6.51 -23.25 42.57
CA GLN A 3 -7.91 -23.64 42.83
C GLN A 3 -8.63 -24.22 41.56
N LYS A 4 -8.22 -23.83 40.36
CA LYS A 4 -8.73 -24.42 39.12
C LYS A 4 -8.26 -25.87 38.90
N LYS A 5 -7.07 -26.27 39.35
CA LYS A 5 -6.62 -27.66 39.35
C LYS A 5 -7.36 -28.51 40.39
N LEU A 6 -7.68 -27.89 41.54
CA LEU A 6 -8.44 -28.57 42.56
C LEU A 6 -9.90 -28.86 42.13
N ARG A 7 -10.53 -27.90 41.42
CA ARG A 7 -11.88 -28.10 40.86
C ARG A 7 -11.93 -29.16 39.76
N LYS A 8 -10.88 -29.25 38.88
CA LYS A 8 -10.80 -30.31 37.86
C LYS A 8 -10.57 -31.70 38.49
N VAL A 9 -9.75 -31.78 39.53
CA VAL A 9 -9.52 -33.04 40.25
C VAL A 9 -10.77 -33.45 41.01
N PHE A 10 -11.52 -32.49 41.64
CA PHE A 10 -12.79 -32.77 42.30
C PHE A 10 -13.89 -33.21 41.36
N ALA A 11 -13.95 -32.65 40.16
CA ALA A 11 -14.91 -33.06 39.11
C ALA A 11 -14.63 -34.47 38.55
N ILE A 12 -13.35 -34.83 38.42
CA ILE A 12 -12.95 -36.18 37.97
C ILE A 12 -13.18 -37.22 39.07
N VAL A 13 -12.93 -36.89 40.35
CA VAL A 13 -13.21 -37.74 41.46
C VAL A 13 -14.71 -37.94 41.70
N LEU A 14 -15.52 -36.91 41.52
CA LEU A 14 -16.98 -37.01 41.60
C LEU A 14 -17.60 -37.85 40.46
N ALA A 15 -17.02 -37.76 39.25
CA ALA A 15 -17.41 -38.61 38.12
C ALA A 15 -17.01 -40.05 38.28
N MET A 16 -15.86 -40.33 38.93
CA MET A 16 -15.45 -41.72 39.23
C MET A 16 -16.23 -42.36 40.38
N VAL A 17 -16.69 -41.56 41.34
CA VAL A 17 -17.53 -42.05 42.46
C VAL A 17 -18.95 -42.37 41.97
N MET A 18 -19.46 -41.71 40.97
CA MET A 18 -20.77 -42.03 40.38
C MET A 18 -20.75 -43.25 39.42
N MET A 19 -19.58 -43.74 39.03
CA MET A 19 -19.45 -44.94 38.20
C MET A 19 -19.18 -46.23 38.99
N ILE A 20 -19.03 -46.14 40.29
CA ILE A 20 -18.73 -47.34 41.15
C ILE A 20 -19.90 -47.78 42.02
N SER A 21 -20.98 -47.01 42.10
CA SER A 21 -22.18 -47.39 42.85
C SER A 21 -23.29 -47.95 41.91
N GLY A 22 -23.01 -49.12 41.36
CA GLY A 22 -24.08 -49.92 40.76
C GLY A 22 -24.90 -50.56 41.84
N VAL A 23 -26.06 -49.98 42.17
CA VAL A 23 -27.08 -50.68 42.94
C VAL A 23 -28.40 -50.57 42.15
N ASN A 24 -28.78 -51.70 41.58
CA ASN A 24 -30.13 -51.93 41.03
C ASN A 24 -31.15 -51.88 42.15
N PHE A 25 -32.06 -50.94 42.11
CA PHE A 25 -33.34 -51.05 42.81
C PHE A 25 -34.49 -51.12 41.77
N ASN A 26 -34.97 -52.31 41.56
CA ASN A 26 -36.30 -52.50 40.94
C ASN A 26 -37.39 -52.08 41.99
N TYR A 27 -38.03 -50.99 41.74
CA TYR A 27 -39.33 -50.68 42.35
C TYR A 27 -40.40 -50.70 41.29
N ILE A 28 -41.28 -51.69 41.34
CA ILE A 28 -42.53 -51.73 40.63
C ILE A 28 -43.47 -50.74 41.33
N ALA A 29 -43.77 -49.61 40.67
CA ALA A 29 -44.87 -48.75 41.00
C ALA A 29 -45.82 -48.73 39.78
N ARG A 30 -47.05 -49.08 40.04
CA ARG A 30 -48.15 -49.07 39.10
C ARG A 30 -48.35 -47.68 38.53
N ALA A 31 -48.56 -47.68 37.19
CA ALA A 31 -48.94 -46.50 36.44
C ALA A 31 -50.37 -46.10 36.81
N ASP A 32 -50.54 -44.87 37.27
CA ASP A 32 -51.71 -44.08 36.91
C ASP A 32 -51.27 -43.22 35.72
N GLU A 33 -51.80 -43.52 34.58
CA GLU A 33 -51.71 -42.70 33.36
C GLU A 33 -52.49 -41.40 33.60
N THR A 34 -51.79 -40.37 34.02
CA THR A 34 -52.18 -39.01 33.68
C THR A 34 -51.25 -38.61 32.49
N GLU A 35 -51.84 -38.48 31.31
CA GLU A 35 -51.22 -37.78 30.21
C GLU A 35 -50.78 -36.39 30.69
N GLU A 36 -49.48 -36.23 31.09
CA GLU A 36 -48.87 -34.94 31.06
C GLU A 36 -48.77 -34.51 29.57
N SER A 37 -49.73 -33.68 29.19
CA SER A 37 -49.60 -32.90 27.95
C SER A 37 -48.23 -32.22 28.07
N THR A 38 -47.27 -32.59 27.26
CA THR A 38 -46.03 -31.82 27.09
C THR A 38 -46.45 -30.50 26.49
N SER A 39 -46.84 -29.56 27.34
CA SER A 39 -47.14 -28.19 26.98
C SER A 39 -45.82 -27.63 26.39
N THR A 40 -45.77 -27.59 25.08
CA THR A 40 -44.65 -27.02 24.33
C THR A 40 -44.60 -25.53 24.65
N LYS A 41 -43.54 -25.11 25.34
CA LYS A 41 -43.40 -23.77 25.91
C LYS A 41 -43.34 -22.68 24.83
N ALA A 42 -44.29 -21.75 24.87
CA ALA A 42 -44.31 -20.60 23.97
C ALA A 42 -43.05 -19.73 24.11
N PRO A 43 -42.54 -19.11 23.03
CA PRO A 43 -41.45 -18.12 23.09
C PRO A 43 -41.82 -16.95 24.01
N THR A 44 -40.89 -16.55 24.90
CA THR A 44 -41.05 -15.44 25.84
C THR A 44 -40.27 -14.20 25.38
N ASN A 45 -40.60 -13.05 25.96
CA ASN A 45 -40.00 -11.78 25.65
C ASN A 45 -39.98 -11.40 24.16
N PHE A 46 -41.04 -11.88 23.44
CA PHE A 46 -41.20 -11.57 22.03
C PHE A 46 -41.46 -10.07 21.84
N LYS A 47 -40.68 -9.45 20.96
CA LYS A 47 -40.76 -8.04 20.56
C LYS A 47 -40.51 -7.94 19.07
N VAL A 48 -41.07 -6.94 18.45
CA VAL A 48 -40.79 -6.55 17.06
C VAL A 48 -40.29 -5.10 17.09
N ILE A 49 -39.02 -4.91 16.72
CA ILE A 49 -38.45 -3.58 16.61
C ILE A 49 -38.81 -3.05 15.22
N ASN A 50 -39.59 -2.00 15.19
CA ASN A 50 -40.18 -1.47 13.97
C ASN A 50 -39.30 -0.39 13.33
N TYR A 51 -38.66 -0.73 12.24
CA TYR A 51 -37.94 0.21 11.34
C TYR A 51 -38.72 0.41 10.02
N GLY A 52 -40.01 0.04 9.98
CA GLY A 52 -40.86 0.02 8.79
C GLY A 52 -40.85 1.35 8.03
N LYS A 53 -41.02 2.46 8.76
CA LYS A 53 -41.01 3.80 8.19
C LYS A 53 -39.69 4.24 7.55
N TYR A 54 -38.57 3.63 7.94
CA TYR A 54 -37.25 3.96 7.42
C TYR A 54 -36.87 3.04 6.25
N THR A 55 -36.95 1.74 6.45
CA THR A 55 -36.37 0.73 5.56
C THR A 55 -37.33 -0.41 5.21
N GLY A 56 -38.51 -0.43 5.82
CA GLY A 56 -39.43 -1.56 5.68
C GLY A 56 -38.96 -2.85 6.37
N ILE A 57 -38.06 -2.73 7.36
CA ILE A 57 -37.50 -3.84 8.12
C ILE A 57 -38.12 -3.88 9.52
N TYR A 58 -38.39 -5.10 10.00
CA TYR A 58 -38.97 -5.41 11.31
C TYR A 58 -38.11 -6.47 11.97
N VAL A 59 -37.28 -6.09 12.95
CA VAL A 59 -36.35 -7.01 13.63
C VAL A 59 -37.09 -7.74 14.76
N LEU A 60 -36.97 -9.08 14.80
CA LEU A 60 -37.61 -9.95 15.78
C LEU A 60 -36.66 -10.22 16.96
N LYS A 61 -37.14 -9.99 18.20
CA LYS A 61 -36.38 -10.26 19.42
C LYS A 61 -37.20 -11.18 20.31
N PHE A 62 -36.63 -12.28 20.79
CA PHE A 62 -37.27 -13.24 21.68
C PHE A 62 -36.23 -14.09 22.41
N ASP A 63 -36.65 -14.72 23.51
CA ASP A 63 -35.83 -15.71 24.19
C ASP A 63 -35.87 -17.04 23.44
N SER A 64 -34.71 -17.70 23.33
CA SER A 64 -34.66 -19.04 22.73
C SER A 64 -35.42 -20.07 23.60
N VAL A 65 -36.21 -20.89 22.94
CA VAL A 65 -36.89 -22.01 23.58
C VAL A 65 -35.99 -23.26 23.48
N GLU A 66 -35.88 -24.00 24.56
CA GLU A 66 -35.06 -25.21 24.62
C GLU A 66 -35.58 -26.25 23.62
N ASN A 67 -34.70 -26.91 22.89
CA ASN A 67 -34.97 -27.90 21.84
C ASN A 67 -35.74 -27.38 20.61
N ALA A 68 -36.01 -26.07 20.49
CA ALA A 68 -36.57 -25.50 19.27
C ALA A 68 -35.53 -25.48 18.14
N THR A 69 -35.91 -25.87 16.94
CA THR A 69 -35.07 -25.87 15.73
C THR A 69 -35.25 -24.62 14.89
N SER A 70 -36.46 -24.00 14.98
CA SER A 70 -36.82 -22.75 14.32
C SER A 70 -38.05 -22.13 15.00
N TYR A 71 -38.48 -20.99 14.47
CA TYR A 71 -39.64 -20.25 14.98
C TYR A 71 -40.49 -19.78 13.80
N ASN A 72 -41.82 -19.88 13.90
CA ASN A 72 -42.73 -19.39 12.88
C ASN A 72 -43.40 -18.09 13.33
N VAL A 73 -43.41 -17.11 12.42
CA VAL A 73 -44.06 -15.81 12.63
C VAL A 73 -45.47 -15.82 12.03
N TYR A 74 -46.42 -15.35 12.80
CA TYR A 74 -47.81 -15.18 12.42
C TYR A 74 -48.27 -13.73 12.64
N ILE A 75 -49.26 -13.28 11.87
CA ILE A 75 -49.80 -11.92 11.97
C ILE A 75 -51.33 -12.02 12.02
N ASP A 76 -51.96 -11.19 12.84
CA ASP A 76 -53.42 -11.03 12.99
C ASP A 76 -54.19 -12.36 13.21
N ASN A 77 -53.62 -13.28 13.98
CA ASN A 77 -54.21 -14.61 14.24
C ASN A 77 -54.43 -15.48 12.98
N GLU A 78 -53.87 -15.14 11.84
CA GLU A 78 -53.89 -16.01 10.67
C GLU A 78 -53.19 -17.35 10.99
N ALA A 79 -53.66 -18.43 10.33
CA ALA A 79 -53.03 -19.74 10.43
C ALA A 79 -51.81 -19.88 9.53
N THR A 80 -51.56 -18.90 8.64
CA THR A 80 -50.48 -18.95 7.65
C THR A 80 -49.18 -18.38 8.22
N VAL A 81 -48.13 -19.17 8.17
CA VAL A 81 -46.77 -18.74 8.52
C VAL A 81 -46.29 -17.65 7.55
N VAL A 82 -45.93 -16.47 8.07
CA VAL A 82 -45.38 -15.36 7.29
C VAL A 82 -43.93 -15.61 6.94
N LYS A 83 -43.16 -16.08 7.92
CA LYS A 83 -41.72 -16.43 7.79
C LYS A 83 -41.36 -17.41 8.89
N SER A 84 -40.49 -18.36 8.56
CA SER A 84 -39.75 -19.14 9.56
C SER A 84 -38.38 -18.56 9.78
N VAL A 85 -37.97 -18.36 11.06
CA VAL A 85 -36.69 -17.80 11.45
C VAL A 85 -35.97 -18.80 12.37
N LYS A 86 -34.65 -18.75 12.41
CA LYS A 86 -33.82 -19.68 13.19
C LYS A 86 -33.41 -19.12 14.55
N SER A 87 -33.35 -17.80 14.68
CA SER A 87 -32.86 -17.13 15.88
C SER A 87 -33.46 -15.75 16.07
N SER A 88 -33.45 -15.28 17.30
CA SER A 88 -33.68 -13.88 17.61
C SER A 88 -32.68 -12.98 16.84
N GLY A 89 -33.12 -11.80 16.42
CA GLY A 89 -32.36 -10.88 15.57
C GLY A 89 -32.62 -11.04 14.07
N GLU A 90 -33.28 -12.10 13.62
CA GLU A 90 -33.80 -12.15 12.25
C GLU A 90 -34.93 -11.14 12.04
N TYR A 91 -35.27 -10.86 10.79
CA TYR A 91 -36.14 -9.75 10.42
C TYR A 91 -37.19 -10.14 9.37
N LEU A 92 -38.27 -9.36 9.28
CA LEU A 92 -39.21 -9.34 8.19
C LEU A 92 -39.00 -8.09 7.34
N THR A 93 -39.43 -8.17 6.07
CA THR A 93 -39.38 -7.05 5.12
C THR A 93 -40.75 -6.61 4.69
N ASN A 94 -40.95 -5.37 4.25
CA ASN A 94 -42.19 -4.91 3.63
C ASN A 94 -42.66 -5.80 2.47
N LYS A 95 -41.73 -6.42 1.73
CA LYS A 95 -42.05 -7.37 0.66
C LYS A 95 -42.76 -8.63 1.20
N GLN A 96 -42.28 -9.18 2.33
CA GLN A 96 -42.92 -10.32 2.99
C GLN A 96 -44.27 -9.94 3.62
N LEU A 97 -44.39 -8.65 4.03
CA LEU A 97 -45.63 -8.11 4.59
C LEU A 97 -46.56 -7.45 3.56
N SER A 98 -46.32 -7.62 2.26
CA SER A 98 -47.03 -6.92 1.18
C SER A 98 -48.52 -7.16 1.14
N LYS A 99 -49.00 -8.30 1.68
CA LYS A 99 -50.41 -8.61 1.77
C LYS A 99 -51.16 -7.87 2.90
N TYR A 100 -50.45 -7.32 3.87
CA TYR A 100 -51.01 -6.57 4.99
C TYR A 100 -51.05 -5.08 4.64
N SER A 101 -52.14 -4.37 4.99
CA SER A 101 -52.28 -2.93 4.81
C SER A 101 -51.30 -2.18 5.73
N ASN A 102 -51.12 -0.87 5.49
CA ASN A 102 -50.51 -0.02 6.52
C ASN A 102 -51.45 0.12 7.73
N GLY A 103 -50.90 0.23 8.91
CA GLY A 103 -51.60 0.31 10.18
C GLY A 103 -51.20 -0.77 11.17
N GLU A 104 -51.94 -0.83 12.29
CA GLU A 104 -51.65 -1.76 13.37
C GLU A 104 -51.93 -3.22 13.00
N HIS A 105 -50.96 -4.10 13.23
CA HIS A 105 -51.05 -5.55 13.10
C HIS A 105 -50.47 -6.22 14.35
N THR A 106 -51.04 -7.38 14.74
CA THR A 106 -50.54 -8.13 15.88
C THR A 106 -49.68 -9.30 15.43
N PHE A 107 -48.44 -9.32 15.84
CA PHE A 107 -47.47 -10.35 15.51
C PHE A 107 -47.38 -11.39 16.63
N TYR A 108 -47.27 -12.66 16.27
CA TYR A 108 -47.08 -13.78 17.17
C TYR A 108 -45.92 -14.66 16.72
N LEU A 109 -45.33 -15.38 17.67
CA LEU A 109 -44.20 -16.31 17.41
C LEU A 109 -44.52 -17.66 18.04
N THR A 110 -44.24 -18.76 17.33
CA THR A 110 -44.23 -20.12 17.88
C THR A 110 -42.83 -20.72 17.80
N ALA A 111 -42.48 -21.64 18.71
CA ALA A 111 -41.28 -22.48 18.59
C ALA A 111 -41.64 -23.73 17.77
N VAL A 112 -40.74 -24.15 16.86
CA VAL A 112 -40.89 -25.34 16.03
C VAL A 112 -39.85 -26.36 16.49
N TYR A 113 -40.28 -27.59 16.76
CA TYR A 113 -39.44 -28.67 17.24
C TYR A 113 -38.99 -29.61 16.11
N ALA A 114 -38.04 -30.51 16.39
CA ALA A 114 -37.47 -31.40 15.38
C ALA A 114 -38.49 -32.36 14.73
N ASP A 115 -39.57 -32.69 15.40
CA ASP A 115 -40.66 -33.50 14.91
C ASP A 115 -41.68 -32.71 14.08
N GLY A 116 -41.50 -31.41 13.93
CA GLY A 116 -42.40 -30.49 13.22
C GLY A 116 -43.59 -29.98 14.05
N THR A 117 -43.68 -30.32 15.34
CA THR A 117 -44.68 -29.75 16.24
C THR A 117 -44.36 -28.31 16.58
N GLU A 118 -45.39 -27.50 16.87
CA GLU A 118 -45.24 -26.10 17.25
C GLU A 118 -45.72 -25.89 18.69
N SER A 119 -45.12 -24.94 19.37
CA SER A 119 -45.57 -24.44 20.64
C SER A 119 -46.87 -23.62 20.51
N ASP A 120 -47.49 -23.29 21.64
CA ASP A 120 -48.47 -22.20 21.69
C ASP A 120 -47.81 -20.89 21.18
N LYS A 121 -48.66 -19.98 20.67
CA LYS A 121 -48.27 -18.65 20.25
C LYS A 121 -47.75 -17.84 21.45
N SER A 122 -46.74 -17.04 21.25
CA SER A 122 -46.28 -16.01 22.20
C SER A 122 -47.42 -15.02 22.53
N GLU A 123 -47.18 -14.17 23.53
CA GLU A 123 -48.00 -12.95 23.65
C GLU A 123 -47.93 -12.16 22.34
N GLY A 124 -49.06 -11.54 21.95
CA GLY A 124 -49.15 -10.75 20.73
C GLY A 124 -48.45 -9.40 20.88
N VAL A 125 -47.69 -9.00 19.86
CA VAL A 125 -47.01 -7.71 19.79
C VAL A 125 -47.69 -6.87 18.72
N ILE A 126 -48.23 -5.71 19.12
CA ILE A 126 -48.85 -4.75 18.18
C ILE A 126 -47.73 -3.97 17.49
N VAL A 127 -47.74 -3.94 16.16
CA VAL A 127 -46.79 -3.26 15.30
C VAL A 127 -47.53 -2.42 14.27
N ASP A 128 -47.22 -1.14 14.21
CA ASP A 128 -47.72 -0.25 13.16
C ASP A 128 -46.90 -0.44 11.88
N LYS A 129 -47.49 -1.08 10.86
CA LYS A 129 -46.82 -1.30 9.58
C LYS A 129 -46.91 -0.02 8.74
N GLU A 130 -45.76 0.45 8.33
CA GLU A 130 -45.60 1.66 7.50
C GLU A 130 -44.86 1.34 6.18
N ASN A 131 -45.12 2.15 5.14
CA ASN A 131 -44.27 2.10 3.96
C ASN A 131 -42.96 2.81 4.23
N SER A 132 -41.86 2.21 3.81
CA SER A 132 -40.55 2.84 3.93
C SER A 132 -40.42 4.05 3.00
N SER A 133 -39.79 5.10 3.51
CA SER A 133 -39.36 6.27 2.73
C SER A 133 -37.82 6.33 2.60
N GLY A 134 -37.13 5.27 3.04
CA GLY A 134 -35.68 5.20 3.08
C GLY A 134 -35.03 4.82 1.75
N ASP A 135 -33.70 4.95 1.71
CA ASP A 135 -32.87 4.52 0.60
C ASP A 135 -32.44 3.07 0.83
N ASP A 136 -32.85 2.16 -0.05
CA ASP A 136 -32.56 0.74 0.09
C ASP A 136 -31.20 0.36 -0.55
N ASP A 137 -30.48 1.33 -1.14
CA ASP A 137 -29.24 1.07 -1.88
C ASP A 137 -27.98 0.97 -0.98
N ILE A 138 -28.05 1.49 0.24
CA ILE A 138 -26.94 1.45 1.19
C ILE A 138 -27.05 0.27 2.15
N ALA A 139 -25.92 -0.32 2.51
CA ALA A 139 -25.84 -1.36 3.55
C ALA A 139 -26.27 -0.82 4.92
N GLN A 140 -26.95 -1.63 5.69
CA GLN A 140 -27.61 -1.25 6.94
C GLN A 140 -27.14 -2.11 8.10
N ILE A 141 -26.93 -1.50 9.26
CA ILE A 141 -26.61 -2.20 10.51
C ILE A 141 -27.66 -1.85 11.55
N TYR A 142 -28.32 -2.86 12.07
CA TYR A 142 -29.31 -2.80 13.14
C TYR A 142 -28.69 -3.33 14.43
N ILE A 143 -28.71 -2.53 15.48
CA ILE A 143 -28.18 -2.86 16.80
C ILE A 143 -29.27 -2.75 17.83
N GLU A 144 -29.52 -3.84 18.55
CA GLU A 144 -30.49 -3.89 19.64
C GLU A 144 -29.79 -4.28 20.94
N THR A 145 -29.72 -3.37 21.90
CA THR A 145 -29.13 -3.64 23.21
C THR A 145 -30.13 -4.40 24.10
N ASP A 146 -29.64 -5.26 24.98
CA ASP A 146 -30.48 -6.04 25.91
C ASP A 146 -31.22 -5.14 26.91
N LYS A 147 -30.59 -4.05 27.31
CA LYS A 147 -31.24 -3.00 28.09
C LYS A 147 -31.95 -2.07 27.10
N ASN A 148 -33.24 -1.92 27.23
CA ASN A 148 -34.01 -1.01 26.36
C ASN A 148 -33.66 0.46 26.67
N VAL A 149 -32.48 0.86 26.30
CA VAL A 149 -31.95 2.21 26.50
C VAL A 149 -32.28 3.06 25.27
N ASP A 150 -32.78 4.26 25.52
CA ASP A 150 -32.91 5.26 24.43
C ASP A 150 -31.55 5.43 23.71
N ALA A 151 -31.54 5.26 22.39
CA ALA A 151 -30.33 5.32 21.57
C ALA A 151 -29.51 6.60 21.78
N LEU A 152 -30.18 7.74 22.01
CA LEU A 152 -29.54 9.04 22.25
C LEU A 152 -28.91 9.19 23.65
N LYS A 153 -29.30 8.30 24.59
CA LYS A 153 -28.76 8.32 25.97
C LYS A 153 -27.58 7.39 26.17
N ILE A 154 -27.23 6.58 25.15
CA ILE A 154 -26.07 5.72 25.23
C ILE A 154 -24.81 6.58 25.23
N ASN A 155 -24.00 6.45 26.29
CA ASN A 155 -22.80 7.26 26.51
C ASN A 155 -21.61 6.38 26.95
N LYS A 156 -20.41 6.99 27.07
CA LYS A 156 -19.16 6.30 27.40
C LYS A 156 -19.19 5.63 28.78
N ASP A 157 -19.89 6.23 29.76
CA ASP A 157 -19.93 5.75 31.14
C ASP A 157 -20.73 4.44 31.30
N MET A 158 -21.58 4.12 30.34
CA MET A 158 -22.33 2.85 30.33
C MET A 158 -21.43 1.63 30.03
N GLY A 159 -20.19 1.85 29.60
CA GLY A 159 -19.24 0.80 29.25
C GLY A 159 -19.73 -0.09 28.10
N LYS A 160 -19.48 -1.40 28.20
CA LYS A 160 -19.94 -2.40 27.22
C LYS A 160 -21.41 -2.75 27.47
N LEU A 161 -22.24 -2.60 26.43
CA LEU A 161 -23.63 -3.04 26.40
C LEU A 161 -23.74 -4.31 25.55
N THR A 162 -24.36 -5.34 26.09
CA THR A 162 -24.70 -6.54 25.30
C THR A 162 -25.73 -6.17 24.23
N ALA A 163 -25.54 -6.67 23.03
CA ALA A 163 -26.38 -6.35 21.89
C ALA A 163 -26.51 -7.51 20.91
N SER A 164 -27.59 -7.51 20.14
CA SER A 164 -27.69 -8.26 18.90
C SER A 164 -27.41 -7.35 17.72
N ILE A 165 -26.78 -7.90 16.71
CA ILE A 165 -26.40 -7.18 15.47
C ILE A 165 -27.04 -7.87 14.28
N THR A 166 -27.73 -7.10 13.44
CA THR A 166 -28.20 -7.53 12.13
C THR A 166 -27.62 -6.60 11.08
N ALA A 167 -26.78 -7.13 10.17
CA ALA A 167 -26.16 -6.38 9.09
C ALA A 167 -26.75 -6.89 7.76
N ILE A 168 -27.30 -5.99 6.95
CA ILE A 168 -28.01 -6.29 5.72
C ILE A 168 -27.36 -5.55 4.56
N ASP A 169 -27.01 -6.28 3.51
CA ASP A 169 -26.61 -5.70 2.23
C ASP A 169 -27.79 -5.72 1.25
N ASN A 170 -28.52 -4.62 1.14
CA ASN A 170 -29.71 -4.53 0.31
C ASN A 170 -29.44 -4.78 -1.18
N GLN A 171 -28.22 -4.63 -1.64
CA GLN A 171 -27.80 -4.98 -3.01
C GLN A 171 -27.58 -6.49 -3.19
N GLY A 172 -27.55 -7.25 -2.10
CA GLY A 172 -27.37 -8.71 -2.12
C GLY A 172 -25.99 -9.17 -2.58
N LYS A 173 -25.01 -8.29 -2.62
CA LYS A 173 -23.63 -8.62 -2.97
C LYS A 173 -22.95 -9.44 -1.86
N TYR A 174 -23.30 -9.16 -0.62
CA TYR A 174 -22.75 -9.82 0.56
C TYR A 174 -23.86 -10.49 1.36
N LYS A 175 -23.51 -11.57 2.04
CA LYS A 175 -24.46 -12.31 2.87
C LYS A 175 -24.81 -11.50 4.13
N ASP A 176 -26.09 -11.47 4.47
CA ASP A 176 -26.56 -10.88 5.71
C ASP A 176 -25.95 -11.58 6.94
N ILE A 177 -25.65 -10.79 7.96
CA ILE A 177 -25.14 -11.28 9.22
C ILE A 177 -26.17 -11.01 10.30
N VAL A 178 -26.57 -12.07 10.99
CA VAL A 178 -27.39 -12.00 12.19
C VAL A 178 -26.59 -12.57 13.36
N ASP A 179 -26.35 -11.78 14.40
CA ASP A 179 -25.72 -12.22 15.62
C ASP A 179 -26.56 -11.84 16.85
N ALA A 180 -27.26 -12.82 17.38
CA ALA A 180 -28.12 -12.70 18.53
C ALA A 180 -27.61 -13.50 19.74
N THR A 181 -26.29 -13.71 19.84
CA THR A 181 -25.68 -14.65 20.78
C THR A 181 -25.65 -14.14 22.23
N ASN A 182 -26.13 -12.96 22.54
CA ASN A 182 -26.03 -12.29 23.85
C ASN A 182 -24.57 -12.22 24.39
N LYS A 183 -23.59 -12.29 23.49
CA LYS A 183 -22.15 -12.20 23.76
C LYS A 183 -21.46 -11.13 22.93
N THR A 184 -22.18 -10.59 21.96
CA THR A 184 -21.73 -9.43 21.19
C THR A 184 -22.01 -8.18 21.99
N THR A 185 -21.09 -7.23 21.95
CA THR A 185 -21.22 -5.99 22.71
C THR A 185 -20.97 -4.78 21.84
N ILE A 186 -21.60 -3.67 22.22
CA ILE A 186 -21.25 -2.34 21.72
C ILE A 186 -20.71 -1.47 22.86
N LYS A 187 -19.86 -0.51 22.52
CA LYS A 187 -19.31 0.49 23.44
C LYS A 187 -19.15 1.82 22.68
N VAL A 188 -19.50 2.92 23.31
CA VAL A 188 -19.14 4.25 22.79
C VAL A 188 -17.62 4.39 22.76
N ARG A 189 -17.10 4.83 21.59
CA ARG A 189 -15.68 5.02 21.38
C ARG A 189 -15.30 6.50 21.24
N GLY A 190 -13.99 6.75 21.29
CA GLY A 190 -13.37 8.05 21.14
C GLY A 190 -13.13 8.76 22.46
N ASN A 191 -12.31 9.80 22.42
CA ASN A 191 -12.04 10.71 23.52
C ASN A 191 -12.90 11.97 23.33
N SER A 192 -12.46 12.93 22.54
CA SER A 192 -13.23 14.13 22.20
C SER A 192 -14.53 13.82 21.43
N THR A 193 -14.49 12.88 20.48
CA THR A 193 -15.67 12.46 19.70
C THR A 193 -16.75 11.77 20.54
N ALA A 194 -16.40 11.21 21.71
CA ALA A 194 -17.39 10.68 22.65
C ALA A 194 -18.26 11.78 23.30
N LEU A 195 -17.83 13.03 23.24
CA LEU A 195 -18.60 14.18 23.74
C LEU A 195 -19.61 14.68 22.70
N ALA A 196 -19.38 14.42 21.38
CA ALA A 196 -20.30 14.81 20.31
C ALA A 196 -21.71 14.21 20.51
N ASP A 197 -22.75 14.90 20.04
CA ASP A 197 -24.14 14.40 20.11
C ASP A 197 -24.27 13.06 19.36
N LYS A 198 -23.73 12.97 18.15
CA LYS A 198 -23.68 11.75 17.35
C LYS A 198 -22.48 10.89 17.80
N LYS A 199 -22.74 9.82 18.53
CA LYS A 199 -21.71 8.95 19.11
C LYS A 199 -21.14 7.95 18.10
N ALA A 200 -19.84 7.68 18.19
CA ALA A 200 -19.20 6.57 17.49
C ALA A 200 -19.21 5.32 18.38
N TYR A 201 -19.22 4.13 17.78
CA TYR A 201 -19.32 2.86 18.51
C TYR A 201 -18.25 1.87 18.07
N ASN A 202 -17.77 1.07 19.03
CA ASN A 202 -17.07 -0.18 18.74
C ASN A 202 -18.04 -1.34 18.91
N ILE A 203 -18.03 -2.27 17.93
CA ILE A 203 -18.71 -3.56 18.01
C ILE A 203 -17.64 -4.61 18.34
N THR A 204 -17.93 -5.49 19.31
CA THR A 204 -17.09 -6.66 19.59
C THR A 204 -17.95 -7.92 19.51
N PHE A 205 -17.75 -8.68 18.45
CA PHE A 205 -18.43 -9.96 18.23
C PHE A 205 -17.81 -11.08 19.09
N ASN A 206 -18.64 -12.05 19.49
CA ASN A 206 -18.15 -13.25 20.15
C ASN A 206 -17.26 -14.10 19.23
N LYS A 207 -17.58 -14.17 17.94
CA LYS A 207 -16.82 -14.85 16.90
C LYS A 207 -16.46 -13.88 15.79
N LYS A 208 -15.35 -14.12 15.08
CA LYS A 208 -14.97 -13.32 13.92
C LYS A 208 -16.12 -13.23 12.91
N LYS A 209 -16.34 -12.08 12.35
CA LYS A 209 -17.30 -11.77 11.29
C LYS A 209 -16.62 -10.95 10.20
N ASP A 210 -16.87 -11.27 8.95
CA ASP A 210 -16.50 -10.44 7.81
C ASP A 210 -17.73 -9.59 7.42
N LEU A 211 -17.75 -8.35 7.88
CA LEU A 211 -18.84 -7.43 7.58
C LEU A 211 -18.69 -6.90 6.15
N PHE A 212 -19.65 -7.28 5.29
CA PHE A 212 -19.73 -6.82 3.91
C PHE A 212 -18.48 -7.05 3.06
N GLY A 213 -17.76 -8.13 3.32
CA GLY A 213 -16.56 -8.51 2.56
C GLY A 213 -15.35 -7.63 2.78
N LEU A 214 -15.34 -6.78 3.81
CA LEU A 214 -14.23 -5.86 4.07
C LEU A 214 -12.93 -6.58 4.43
N SER A 215 -12.99 -7.61 5.28
CA SER A 215 -11.81 -8.41 5.62
C SER A 215 -11.31 -9.26 4.45
N SER A 216 -12.22 -9.76 3.59
CA SER A 216 -11.84 -10.51 2.39
C SER A 216 -11.07 -9.64 1.38
N ALA A 217 -11.32 -8.34 1.36
CA ALA A 217 -10.61 -7.41 0.49
C ALA A 217 -9.13 -7.24 0.90
N PHE A 218 -8.81 -7.49 2.18
CA PHE A 218 -7.46 -7.34 2.69
C PHE A 218 -6.56 -8.57 2.43
N ASP A 219 -7.00 -9.76 2.85
CA ASP A 219 -6.19 -10.99 2.82
C ASP A 219 -6.73 -12.09 1.92
N GLY A 220 -7.94 -11.92 1.39
CA GLY A 220 -8.63 -12.90 0.56
C GLY A 220 -9.16 -14.12 1.31
N THR A 221 -8.93 -14.24 2.62
CA THR A 221 -9.38 -15.42 3.42
C THR A 221 -10.83 -15.29 3.87
N GLY A 222 -11.33 -14.05 4.02
CA GLY A 222 -12.68 -13.79 4.53
C GLY A 222 -12.90 -14.23 5.99
N ALA A 223 -11.82 -14.41 6.75
CA ALA A 223 -11.89 -14.88 8.12
C ALA A 223 -12.60 -13.87 9.05
N GLY A 224 -12.54 -12.59 8.72
CA GLY A 224 -13.15 -11.51 9.46
C GLY A 224 -12.46 -11.20 10.77
N ALA A 225 -13.04 -10.28 11.55
CA ALA A 225 -12.54 -9.89 12.86
C ALA A 225 -13.63 -9.86 13.91
N LYS A 226 -13.23 -9.81 15.17
CA LYS A 226 -14.14 -9.63 16.27
C LYS A 226 -14.50 -8.16 16.52
N LYS A 227 -13.52 -7.25 16.34
CA LYS A 227 -13.69 -5.82 16.63
C LYS A 227 -13.89 -5.03 15.34
N TRP A 228 -14.91 -4.18 15.34
CA TRP A 228 -15.27 -3.27 14.26
C TRP A 228 -15.59 -1.90 14.83
N SER A 229 -15.34 -0.84 14.08
CA SER A 229 -15.63 0.53 14.47
C SER A 229 -16.69 1.15 13.55
N LEU A 230 -17.67 1.79 14.14
CA LEU A 230 -18.67 2.65 13.48
C LEU A 230 -18.28 4.10 13.77
N LEU A 231 -17.61 4.75 12.84
CA LEU A 231 -17.20 6.15 12.96
C LEU A 231 -18.40 7.05 12.63
N ALA A 232 -18.75 7.92 13.54
CA ALA A 232 -19.88 8.83 13.39
C ALA A 232 -19.57 10.01 12.44
N ASN A 233 -18.28 10.31 12.22
CA ASN A 233 -17.79 11.51 11.53
C ASN A 233 -18.47 12.79 12.05
N ALA A 234 -18.70 12.86 13.36
CA ALA A 234 -19.49 13.93 13.98
C ALA A 234 -18.87 15.32 13.80
N PHE A 235 -17.53 15.38 13.81
CA PHE A 235 -16.77 16.62 13.62
C PHE A 235 -16.57 16.95 12.14
N ASP A 236 -16.66 15.98 11.26
CA ASP A 236 -16.54 16.17 9.80
C ASP A 236 -17.93 16.31 9.16
N LYS A 237 -18.35 17.51 8.84
CA LYS A 237 -19.67 17.76 8.23
C LYS A 237 -19.76 17.34 6.77
N SER A 238 -18.62 17.07 6.11
CA SER A 238 -18.59 16.40 4.81
C SER A 238 -18.80 14.87 4.93
N LEU A 239 -18.60 14.29 6.11
CA LEU A 239 -18.66 12.86 6.44
C LEU A 239 -17.59 11.98 5.77
N ILE A 240 -16.77 12.49 4.85
CA ILE A 240 -15.95 11.70 3.92
C ILE A 240 -14.44 11.78 4.12
N ARG A 241 -13.92 12.68 5.01
CA ARG A 241 -12.46 12.86 5.18
C ARG A 241 -11.74 11.58 5.57
N ASN A 242 -12.26 10.84 6.56
CA ASN A 242 -11.70 9.55 6.96
C ASN A 242 -11.68 8.55 5.81
N LYS A 243 -12.76 8.46 5.01
CA LYS A 243 -12.83 7.56 3.86
C LYS A 243 -11.79 7.90 2.80
N LEU A 244 -11.73 9.16 2.37
CA LEU A 244 -10.75 9.62 1.38
C LEU A 244 -9.30 9.37 1.83
N ALA A 245 -9.01 9.60 3.10
CA ALA A 245 -7.67 9.34 3.63
C ALA A 245 -7.34 7.84 3.64
N LEU A 246 -8.26 6.98 4.05
CA LEU A 246 -8.06 5.52 4.04
C LEU A 246 -7.89 5.00 2.61
N ASP A 247 -8.65 5.52 1.65
CA ASP A 247 -8.53 5.11 0.24
C ASP A 247 -7.20 5.56 -0.35
N LEU A 248 -6.75 6.79 -0.05
CA LEU A 248 -5.42 7.23 -0.47
C LEU A 248 -4.30 6.41 0.19
N ASN A 249 -4.44 6.03 1.47
CA ASN A 249 -3.48 5.13 2.14
C ASN A 249 -3.39 3.78 1.41
N THR A 250 -4.53 3.24 0.98
CA THR A 250 -4.57 2.01 0.17
C THR A 250 -3.88 2.19 -1.18
N ALA A 251 -4.15 3.29 -1.89
CA ALA A 251 -3.53 3.63 -3.17
C ALA A 251 -2.01 3.83 -3.05
N PHE A 252 -1.54 4.34 -1.92
CA PHE A 252 -0.11 4.46 -1.61
C PHE A 252 0.53 3.14 -1.17
N GLY A 253 -0.25 2.09 -0.96
CA GLY A 253 0.25 0.78 -0.55
C GLY A 253 0.72 0.75 0.92
N ILE A 254 0.14 1.58 1.79
CA ILE A 254 0.43 1.51 3.23
C ILE A 254 -0.11 0.18 3.77
N PRO A 255 0.75 -0.69 4.31
CA PRO A 255 0.34 -2.01 4.77
C PRO A 255 -0.75 -1.93 5.84
N PHE A 256 -1.65 -2.89 5.80
CA PHE A 256 -2.70 -3.05 6.82
C PHE A 256 -3.66 -1.87 6.95
N THR A 257 -3.79 -1.04 5.90
CA THR A 257 -4.77 0.04 5.88
C THR A 257 -6.16 -0.53 6.11
N SER A 258 -6.87 0.01 7.13
CA SER A 258 -8.21 -0.43 7.50
C SER A 258 -9.19 -0.26 6.35
N GLN A 259 -9.86 -1.33 5.97
CA GLN A 259 -10.93 -1.29 4.97
C GLN A 259 -12.18 -0.65 5.57
N SER A 260 -12.96 0.05 4.74
CA SER A 260 -14.08 0.82 5.23
C SER A 260 -15.22 0.94 4.20
N ARG A 261 -16.43 1.08 4.72
CA ARG A 261 -17.65 1.27 3.92
C ARG A 261 -18.67 2.12 4.66
N PHE A 262 -19.38 2.98 3.97
CA PHE A 262 -20.51 3.67 4.57
C PHE A 262 -21.70 2.75 4.75
N VAL A 263 -22.38 2.93 5.89
CA VAL A 263 -23.57 2.18 6.28
C VAL A 263 -24.56 3.11 6.98
N ASP A 264 -25.83 2.77 6.91
CA ASP A 264 -26.86 3.38 7.76
C ASP A 264 -26.99 2.60 9.07
N LEU A 265 -26.91 3.30 10.18
CA LEU A 265 -27.03 2.72 11.52
C LEU A 265 -28.43 2.91 12.07
N TYR A 266 -28.99 1.82 12.58
CA TYR A 266 -30.23 1.75 13.35
C TYR A 266 -29.91 1.20 14.74
N LEU A 267 -30.30 1.91 15.79
CA LEU A 267 -30.00 1.56 17.16
C LEU A 267 -31.24 1.67 18.05
N ASN A 268 -31.66 0.57 18.67
CA ASN A 268 -32.83 0.48 19.55
C ASN A 268 -34.08 1.14 18.96
N GLY A 269 -34.43 0.85 17.72
CA GLY A 269 -35.63 1.36 17.03
C GLY A 269 -35.45 2.74 16.40
N ARG A 270 -34.25 3.36 16.48
CA ARG A 270 -33.99 4.70 15.95
C ARG A 270 -33.01 4.68 14.79
N TYR A 271 -33.28 5.44 13.76
CA TYR A 271 -32.28 5.75 12.73
C TYR A 271 -31.24 6.74 13.27
N MET A 272 -30.00 6.33 13.27
CA MET A 272 -28.87 7.11 13.81
C MET A 272 -28.10 7.84 12.72
N GLY A 273 -28.42 7.62 11.45
CA GLY A 273 -27.78 8.27 10.29
C GLY A 273 -26.67 7.45 9.66
N ASN A 274 -25.90 8.11 8.81
CA ASN A 274 -24.78 7.54 8.09
C ASN A 274 -23.57 7.37 9.02
N TYR A 275 -22.91 6.21 8.94
CA TYR A 275 -21.67 5.88 9.66
C TYR A 275 -20.65 5.30 8.71
N LEU A 276 -19.37 5.52 8.97
CA LEU A 276 -18.31 4.78 8.30
C LEU A 276 -17.97 3.54 9.14
N LEU A 277 -18.34 2.36 8.62
CA LEU A 277 -17.88 1.09 9.17
C LEU A 277 -16.44 0.87 8.78
N VAL A 278 -15.59 0.64 9.75
CA VAL A 278 -14.14 0.50 9.57
C VAL A 278 -13.62 -0.69 10.34
N GLU A 279 -12.65 -1.37 9.78
CA GLU A 279 -11.87 -2.36 10.51
C GLU A 279 -11.09 -1.70 11.64
N SER A 280 -11.22 -2.22 12.84
CA SER A 280 -10.41 -1.73 13.97
C SER A 280 -8.94 -2.07 13.77
N VAL A 281 -8.04 -1.15 14.07
CA VAL A 281 -6.60 -1.40 14.07
C VAL A 281 -6.25 -2.24 15.29
N GLU A 282 -5.86 -3.48 15.05
CA GLU A 282 -5.42 -4.44 16.07
C GLU A 282 -4.40 -5.41 15.46
N ALA A 283 -3.58 -6.07 16.26
CA ALA A 283 -2.71 -7.13 15.78
C ALA A 283 -3.51 -8.40 15.49
N GLY A 284 -3.12 -9.13 14.45
CA GLY A 284 -3.76 -10.38 14.07
C GLY A 284 -3.63 -10.67 12.58
N THR A 285 -3.87 -11.91 12.19
CA THR A 285 -3.72 -12.38 10.79
C THR A 285 -4.56 -11.61 9.79
N ASP A 286 -5.74 -11.14 10.23
CA ASP A 286 -6.70 -10.39 9.40
C ASP A 286 -6.61 -8.87 9.61
N ARG A 287 -5.58 -8.39 10.28
CA ARG A 287 -5.33 -6.98 10.60
C ARG A 287 -3.83 -6.70 10.46
N VAL A 288 -3.21 -6.04 11.41
CA VAL A 288 -1.75 -5.88 11.44
C VAL A 288 -1.14 -7.24 11.73
N ASN A 289 -0.64 -7.91 10.68
CA ASN A 289 -0.19 -9.29 10.75
C ASN A 289 1.21 -9.39 11.37
N ILE A 290 1.24 -9.35 12.69
CA ILE A 290 2.42 -9.47 13.53
C ILE A 290 2.15 -10.45 14.68
N ASP A 291 3.20 -11.08 15.20
CA ASP A 291 3.15 -12.06 16.30
C ASP A 291 3.37 -11.39 17.66
N SER A 292 2.57 -10.35 17.95
CA SER A 292 2.76 -9.52 19.15
C SER A 292 2.43 -10.23 20.46
N GLU A 293 1.55 -11.24 20.41
CA GLU A 293 1.16 -12.04 21.59
C GLU A 293 2.21 -13.09 21.99
N ASN A 294 3.19 -13.36 21.14
CA ASN A 294 4.27 -14.28 21.43
C ASN A 294 5.32 -13.61 22.33
N PRO A 295 5.58 -14.14 23.55
CA PRO A 295 6.54 -13.55 24.48
C PRO A 295 8.00 -13.61 23.99
N GLU A 296 8.31 -14.49 23.04
CA GLU A 296 9.65 -14.63 22.46
C GLU A 296 9.85 -13.78 21.19
N SER A 297 8.79 -13.13 20.69
CA SER A 297 8.84 -12.19 19.58
C SER A 297 8.94 -10.74 20.07
N ASP A 298 9.75 -9.92 19.41
CA ASP A 298 9.77 -8.47 19.65
C ASP A 298 8.71 -7.74 18.79
N ASP A 299 7.81 -8.46 18.13
CA ASP A 299 6.69 -7.87 17.41
C ASP A 299 5.78 -7.07 18.36
N ILE A 300 5.44 -5.85 17.97
CA ILE A 300 4.62 -4.96 18.78
C ILE A 300 3.91 -3.92 17.90
N LEU A 301 2.68 -3.57 18.27
CA LEU A 301 1.94 -2.44 17.73
C LEU A 301 1.92 -1.31 18.76
N ILE A 302 2.34 -0.12 18.37
CA ILE A 302 2.41 1.06 19.25
C ILE A 302 1.68 2.25 18.63
N GLU A 303 1.14 3.12 19.48
CA GLU A 303 0.44 4.33 19.09
C GLU A 303 1.04 5.53 19.80
N LEU A 304 1.42 6.57 19.05
CA LEU A 304 1.89 7.82 19.63
C LEU A 304 0.79 8.45 20.48
N GLU A 305 1.11 8.83 21.71
CA GLU A 305 0.18 9.44 22.66
C GLU A 305 0.90 10.48 23.51
N ASN A 306 1.18 11.63 22.91
CA ASN A 306 1.88 12.75 23.57
C ASN A 306 0.96 13.59 24.48
N ASN A 307 -0.32 13.20 24.63
CA ASN A 307 -1.27 13.85 25.52
C ASN A 307 -1.03 13.62 27.01
N GLU A 308 -0.08 12.74 27.35
CA GLU A 308 0.18 12.30 28.73
C GLU A 308 -1.06 11.72 29.43
N LYS A 309 -2.01 11.16 28.66
CA LYS A 309 -3.16 10.46 29.26
C LYS A 309 -2.75 9.07 29.67
N ASP A 310 -2.75 8.85 30.98
CA ASP A 310 -2.68 7.51 31.52
C ASP A 310 -4.05 6.85 31.41
N GLU A 311 -4.17 5.92 30.46
CA GLU A 311 -5.34 5.05 30.40
C GLU A 311 -5.11 3.84 31.31
N GLU A 312 -6.08 3.58 32.21
CA GLU A 312 -6.01 2.41 33.11
C GLU A 312 -5.91 1.12 32.26
N GLY A 313 -4.91 0.30 32.57
CA GLY A 313 -4.66 -0.95 31.86
C GLY A 313 -3.87 -0.84 30.55
N VAL A 314 -3.42 0.34 30.14
CA VAL A 314 -2.56 0.55 28.96
C VAL A 314 -1.11 0.77 29.40
N ASP A 315 -0.21 -0.01 28.83
CA ASP A 315 1.23 0.17 29.01
C ASP A 315 1.78 1.19 28.01
N TYR A 316 2.80 1.95 28.42
CA TYR A 316 3.42 2.95 27.58
C TYR A 316 4.94 2.89 27.58
N LEU A 317 5.54 3.49 26.57
CA LEU A 317 6.98 3.64 26.34
C LEU A 317 7.31 5.11 26.14
N ILE A 318 8.48 5.57 26.61
CA ILE A 318 8.99 6.92 26.34
C ILE A 318 10.41 6.79 25.81
N THR A 319 10.66 7.33 24.61
CA THR A 319 12.00 7.36 24.03
C THR A 319 12.90 8.35 24.77
N THR A 320 14.21 8.09 24.78
CA THR A 320 15.14 8.90 25.59
C THR A 320 15.62 10.18 24.94
N ARG A 321 15.68 10.23 23.59
CA ARG A 321 16.22 11.39 22.87
C ARG A 321 15.18 12.45 22.56
N TYR A 322 14.04 12.02 21.99
CA TYR A 322 12.98 12.94 21.56
C TYR A 322 11.77 12.92 22.49
N GLU A 323 11.83 12.11 23.56
CA GLU A 323 10.79 12.02 24.59
C GLU A 323 9.40 11.71 23.99
N GLN A 324 9.38 10.90 22.88
CA GLN A 324 8.12 10.49 22.28
C GLN A 324 7.48 9.40 23.13
N ARG A 325 6.22 9.62 23.51
CA ARG A 325 5.43 8.67 24.26
C ARG A 325 4.58 7.80 23.35
N PHE A 326 4.65 6.51 23.53
CA PHE A 326 3.86 5.53 22.79
C PHE A 326 3.09 4.64 23.75
N ASN A 327 1.79 4.51 23.55
CA ASN A 327 0.98 3.48 24.16
C ASN A 327 1.19 2.16 23.42
N ILE A 328 1.18 1.04 24.13
CA ILE A 328 1.25 -0.29 23.55
C ILE A 328 -0.17 -0.68 23.14
N GLY A 329 -0.40 -0.78 21.83
CA GLY A 329 -1.69 -1.17 21.25
C GLY A 329 -1.85 -2.68 21.12
N SER A 330 -0.74 -3.42 21.01
CA SER A 330 -0.71 -4.89 21.07
C SER A 330 0.70 -5.37 21.41
N PRO A 331 0.85 -6.33 22.34
CA PRO A 331 -0.23 -7.05 23.03
C PRO A 331 -1.03 -6.15 23.97
N GLU A 332 -2.36 -6.30 24.00
CA GLU A 332 -3.19 -5.67 25.02
C GLU A 332 -2.94 -6.35 26.36
N ARG A 333 -2.94 -5.57 27.43
CA ARG A 333 -2.84 -6.09 28.80
C ARG A 333 -4.01 -7.03 29.08
N GLY A 334 -3.73 -8.28 29.38
CA GLY A 334 -4.75 -9.32 29.60
C GLY A 334 -5.08 -10.22 28.40
N ASP A 335 -4.68 -9.87 27.17
CA ASP A 335 -4.85 -10.76 26.01
C ASP A 335 -3.72 -11.80 25.91
N MET A 336 -2.52 -11.43 26.31
CA MET A 336 -1.33 -12.27 26.23
C MET A 336 -1.04 -13.00 27.52
N PHE A 337 -1.35 -12.37 28.65
CA PHE A 337 -1.01 -12.84 29.96
C PHE A 337 -2.18 -12.60 30.93
N ASP A 338 -2.43 -13.51 31.83
CA ASP A 338 -3.40 -13.31 32.93
C ASP A 338 -2.80 -12.21 33.83
N SER A 339 -3.34 -11.01 33.77
CA SER A 339 -2.74 -9.71 34.15
C SER A 339 -2.14 -9.53 35.54
N ASP A 340 -2.11 -10.58 36.33
CA ASP A 340 -1.73 -10.52 37.75
C ASP A 340 -0.58 -11.50 38.11
N THR A 341 0.05 -12.19 37.14
CA THR A 341 1.18 -13.06 37.47
C THR A 341 2.52 -12.32 37.35
N PRO A 342 3.54 -12.64 38.18
CA PRO A 342 4.88 -12.06 38.05
C PRO A 342 5.56 -12.37 36.71
N GLU A 343 5.25 -13.54 36.11
CA GLU A 343 5.82 -13.96 34.83
C GLU A 343 5.32 -13.09 33.67
N ASP A 344 4.03 -12.71 33.69
CA ASP A 344 3.43 -11.85 32.66
C ASP A 344 3.99 -10.44 32.75
N THR A 345 4.15 -9.91 33.94
CA THR A 345 4.80 -8.62 34.19
C THR A 345 6.24 -8.62 33.67
N ALA A 346 7.00 -9.70 33.88
CA ALA A 346 8.37 -9.83 33.39
C ALA A 346 8.45 -9.90 31.86
N ALA A 347 7.52 -10.61 31.21
CA ALA A 347 7.49 -10.70 29.76
C ALA A 347 7.12 -9.37 29.08
N ILE A 348 6.13 -8.64 29.61
CA ILE A 348 5.79 -7.29 29.15
C ILE A 348 6.99 -6.35 29.34
N GLN A 349 7.65 -6.42 30.49
CA GLN A 349 8.82 -5.59 30.76
C GLN A 349 9.97 -5.90 29.80
N LYS A 350 10.25 -7.18 29.52
CA LYS A 350 11.25 -7.59 28.52
C LYS A 350 10.91 -7.02 27.13
N LYS A 351 9.62 -7.10 26.71
CA LYS A 351 9.16 -6.56 25.44
C LYS A 351 9.27 -5.03 25.38
N LYS A 352 8.97 -4.32 26.46
CA LYS A 352 9.18 -2.87 26.59
C LYS A 352 10.65 -2.49 26.41
N GLU A 353 11.55 -3.21 27.06
CA GLU A 353 13.00 -2.97 27.01
C GLU A 353 13.56 -3.21 25.60
N SER A 354 13.17 -4.31 24.93
CA SER A 354 13.60 -4.60 23.55
C SER A 354 13.05 -3.55 22.57
N THR A 355 11.80 -3.17 22.71
CA THR A 355 11.16 -2.12 21.90
C THR A 355 11.87 -0.78 22.08
N LEU A 356 12.11 -0.33 23.33
CA LEU A 356 12.84 0.91 23.60
C LEU A 356 14.25 0.89 23.03
N LYS A 357 14.93 -0.26 23.05
CA LYS A 357 16.25 -0.40 22.43
C LYS A 357 16.20 -0.14 20.92
N ILE A 358 15.16 -0.62 20.22
CA ILE A 358 14.96 -0.40 18.79
C ILE A 358 14.63 1.07 18.54
N LEU A 359 13.67 1.64 19.29
CA LEU A 359 13.23 3.03 19.14
C LEU A 359 14.35 4.02 19.42
N ASN A 360 15.08 3.84 20.53
CA ASN A 360 16.20 4.70 20.89
C ASN A 360 17.36 4.56 19.89
N GLY A 361 17.65 3.35 19.39
CA GLY A 361 18.63 3.11 18.36
C GLY A 361 18.29 3.82 17.04
N PHE A 362 17.00 3.83 16.69
CA PHE A 362 16.50 4.60 15.56
C PHE A 362 16.69 6.10 15.76
N GLU A 363 16.29 6.64 16.91
CA GLU A 363 16.46 8.07 17.21
C GLU A 363 17.94 8.50 17.25
N ASP A 364 18.82 7.63 17.74
CA ASP A 364 20.26 7.87 17.72
C ASP A 364 20.82 7.88 16.29
N ALA A 365 20.37 6.95 15.45
CA ALA A 365 20.71 6.93 14.02
C ALA A 365 20.19 8.19 13.31
N LEU A 366 18.96 8.56 13.59
CA LEU A 366 18.28 9.73 13.02
C LEU A 366 18.99 11.04 13.38
N ALA A 367 19.49 11.16 14.62
CA ALA A 367 20.25 12.30 15.07
C ALA A 367 21.59 12.48 14.35
N THR A 368 22.13 11.43 13.72
CA THR A 368 23.38 11.55 12.93
C THR A 368 23.17 12.22 11.57
N GLY A 369 21.93 12.28 11.06
CA GLY A 369 21.64 12.74 9.70
C GLY A 369 22.13 11.79 8.60
N ASP A 370 22.65 10.62 8.93
CA ASP A 370 23.19 9.61 8.01
C ASP A 370 22.09 8.61 7.63
N PHE A 371 21.60 8.74 6.41
CA PHE A 371 20.51 7.91 5.92
C PHE A 371 20.84 6.41 5.95
N SER A 372 22.09 6.05 5.66
CA SER A 372 22.54 4.65 5.67
C SER A 372 22.46 3.96 7.05
N LYS A 373 22.45 4.77 8.11
CA LYS A 373 22.20 4.27 9.48
C LYS A 373 20.71 4.19 9.80
N VAL A 374 19.95 5.19 9.33
CA VAL A 374 18.50 5.30 9.58
C VAL A 374 17.72 4.15 8.92
N GLU A 375 18.00 3.84 7.66
CA GLU A 375 17.29 2.79 6.89
C GLU A 375 17.44 1.38 7.48
N LYS A 376 18.37 1.17 8.40
CA LYS A 376 18.54 -0.10 9.12
C LYS A 376 17.47 -0.33 10.17
N TYR A 377 16.80 0.72 10.63
CA TYR A 377 15.80 0.67 11.70
C TYR A 377 14.37 0.80 11.20
N ILE A 378 14.17 1.38 10.02
CA ILE A 378 12.82 1.64 9.49
C ILE A 378 12.58 0.94 8.15
N ASP A 379 11.32 0.67 7.86
CA ASP A 379 10.87 0.44 6.50
C ASP A 379 10.66 1.80 5.83
N VAL A 380 11.57 2.15 4.95
CA VAL A 380 11.64 3.49 4.35
C VAL A 380 10.37 3.80 3.54
N GLU A 381 9.84 2.81 2.82
CA GLU A 381 8.66 3.00 1.99
C GLU A 381 7.41 3.32 2.82
N SER A 382 7.18 2.60 3.91
CA SER A 382 6.06 2.87 4.81
C SER A 382 6.15 4.26 5.43
N PHE A 383 7.34 4.71 5.83
CA PHE A 383 7.55 6.05 6.39
C PHE A 383 7.32 7.14 5.34
N VAL A 384 7.78 6.96 4.10
CA VAL A 384 7.55 7.90 2.99
C VAL A 384 6.05 8.02 2.69
N ASN A 385 5.36 6.89 2.53
CA ASN A 385 3.94 6.85 2.19
C ASN A 385 3.08 7.43 3.31
N PHE A 386 3.35 7.06 4.57
CA PHE A 386 2.61 7.56 5.73
C PHE A 386 2.81 9.07 5.92
N TYR A 387 4.06 9.56 5.80
CA TYR A 387 4.36 10.99 5.81
C TYR A 387 3.55 11.73 4.74
N LEU A 388 3.58 11.23 3.50
CA LEU A 388 2.91 11.89 2.38
C LEU A 388 1.40 11.99 2.58
N VAL A 389 0.73 10.90 2.94
CA VAL A 389 -0.72 10.95 3.15
C VAL A 389 -1.06 11.90 4.31
N SER A 390 -0.31 11.82 5.41
CA SER A 390 -0.50 12.72 6.55
C SER A 390 -0.26 14.18 6.17
N GLU A 391 0.70 14.48 5.32
CA GLU A 391 1.00 15.83 4.85
C GLU A 391 -0.01 16.34 3.81
N ILE A 392 -0.45 15.51 2.88
CA ILE A 392 -1.47 15.86 1.87
C ILE A 392 -2.77 16.25 2.58
N PHE A 393 -3.24 15.46 3.53
CA PHE A 393 -4.43 15.77 4.32
C PHE A 393 -4.17 16.79 5.43
N LYS A 394 -2.92 17.10 5.73
CA LYS A 394 -2.54 17.99 6.84
C LYS A 394 -3.19 17.54 8.16
N ASN A 395 -3.03 16.26 8.50
CA ASN A 395 -3.60 15.66 9.70
C ASN A 395 -3.08 16.34 10.97
N GLN A 396 -3.98 16.87 11.80
CA GLN A 396 -3.59 17.63 12.99
C GLN A 396 -3.05 16.75 14.11
N ASP A 397 -3.46 15.50 14.15
CA ASP A 397 -3.11 14.57 15.23
C ASP A 397 -1.76 13.86 15.04
N ILE A 398 -1.09 14.06 13.88
CA ILE A 398 0.14 13.35 13.47
C ILE A 398 1.24 13.34 14.55
N ALA A 399 1.38 14.41 15.33
CA ALA A 399 2.38 14.55 16.37
C ALA A 399 1.82 14.44 17.79
N TYR A 400 0.51 14.18 17.91
CA TYR A 400 -0.21 14.30 19.15
C TYR A 400 -0.78 12.96 19.63
N SER A 401 -1.57 12.29 18.80
CA SER A 401 -2.18 10.99 19.09
C SER A 401 -2.56 10.24 17.82
N SER A 402 -3.11 9.05 17.93
CA SER A 402 -3.66 8.26 16.82
C SER A 402 -2.67 7.93 15.70
N THR A 403 -1.38 8.21 15.88
CA THR A 403 -0.31 7.88 14.94
C THR A 403 0.32 6.55 15.32
N ARG A 404 0.17 5.54 14.44
CA ARG A 404 0.55 4.17 14.75
C ARG A 404 1.81 3.76 14.03
N PHE A 405 2.54 2.87 14.72
CA PHE A 405 3.70 2.16 14.20
C PHE A 405 3.63 0.71 14.64
N TYR A 406 4.18 -0.17 13.86
CA TYR A 406 4.43 -1.53 14.31
C TYR A 406 5.89 -1.91 14.09
N ILE A 407 6.39 -2.78 14.95
CA ILE A 407 7.75 -3.30 14.86
C ILE A 407 7.62 -4.78 14.58
N THR A 408 8.27 -5.24 13.53
CA THR A 408 8.31 -6.65 13.15
C THR A 408 9.58 -6.95 12.37
N LYS A 409 9.86 -8.25 12.23
CA LYS A 409 10.96 -8.77 11.42
C LYS A 409 10.38 -9.63 10.30
N LYS A 410 10.34 -9.11 9.07
CA LYS A 410 9.88 -9.87 7.91
C LYS A 410 10.88 -10.95 7.52
N THR A 411 10.41 -11.96 6.81
CA THR A 411 11.27 -13.03 6.25
C THR A 411 12.34 -12.40 5.35
N GLY A 412 13.61 -12.66 5.66
CA GLY A 412 14.76 -12.09 4.94
C GLY A 412 15.37 -10.85 5.60
N ASP A 413 14.71 -10.24 6.57
CA ASP A 413 15.30 -9.15 7.35
C ASP A 413 16.34 -9.69 8.34
N GLU A 414 17.46 -8.99 8.49
CA GLU A 414 18.45 -9.32 9.52
C GLU A 414 17.98 -8.91 10.92
N LYS A 415 17.20 -7.83 11.02
CA LYS A 415 16.77 -7.19 12.28
C LYS A 415 15.30 -6.76 12.21
N TYR A 416 14.72 -6.55 13.36
CA TYR A 416 13.43 -5.88 13.51
C TYR A 416 13.49 -4.46 12.96
N LYS A 417 12.43 -4.05 12.25
CA LYS A 417 12.25 -2.71 11.71
C LYS A 417 10.96 -2.09 12.19
N ILE A 418 10.96 -0.77 12.27
CA ILE A 418 9.79 0.05 12.54
C ILE A 418 9.08 0.33 11.20
N TYR A 419 7.79 0.07 11.14
CA TYR A 419 6.91 0.39 10.02
C TYR A 419 5.95 1.50 10.44
N ALA A 420 5.77 2.52 9.61
CA ALA A 420 4.79 3.57 9.86
C ALA A 420 3.40 3.12 9.36
N GLY A 421 2.38 3.34 10.18
CA GLY A 421 1.01 2.92 9.92
C GLY A 421 0.54 1.76 10.82
N PRO A 422 -0.70 1.25 10.57
CA PRO A 422 -1.66 1.76 9.61
C PRO A 422 -2.19 3.15 9.99
N ALA A 423 -2.57 3.93 8.97
CA ALA A 423 -3.09 5.28 9.20
C ALA A 423 -4.51 5.26 9.77
N TRP A 424 -4.82 6.24 10.60
CA TRP A 424 -6.06 6.35 11.35
C TRP A 424 -6.36 7.80 11.70
N ASP A 425 -7.68 8.15 11.83
CA ASP A 425 -8.17 9.38 12.44
C ASP A 425 -7.84 10.66 11.67
N PHE A 426 -8.55 10.87 10.54
CA PHE A 426 -8.37 12.01 9.66
C PHE A 426 -9.57 12.98 9.68
N ASP A 427 -10.44 12.93 10.67
CA ASP A 427 -11.57 13.85 10.75
C ASP A 427 -11.12 15.29 11.04
N LEU A 428 -10.04 15.50 11.81
CA LEU A 428 -9.38 16.78 12.06
C LEU A 428 -8.24 17.02 11.04
N SER A 429 -8.59 16.99 9.76
CA SER A 429 -7.64 17.20 8.66
C SER A 429 -8.25 18.09 7.57
N SER A 430 -7.47 18.45 6.56
CA SER A 430 -7.92 19.21 5.39
C SER A 430 -8.71 20.46 5.75
N GLY A 431 -8.18 21.25 6.69
CA GLY A 431 -8.77 22.48 7.16
C GLY A 431 -10.02 22.35 8.05
N ASN A 432 -10.41 21.11 8.42
CA ASN A 432 -11.56 20.85 9.30
C ASN A 432 -11.18 20.98 10.77
N VAL A 433 -10.64 22.09 11.17
CA VAL A 433 -10.19 22.37 12.54
C VAL A 433 -10.64 23.75 13.01
N ALA A 434 -10.82 23.88 14.31
CA ALA A 434 -11.23 25.13 14.92
C ALA A 434 -10.06 26.12 15.03
N PRO A 435 -10.10 27.28 14.35
CA PRO A 435 -9.00 28.26 14.37
C PRO A 435 -8.68 28.77 15.77
N HIS A 436 -9.67 28.90 16.63
CA HIS A 436 -9.49 29.38 18.00
C HIS A 436 -8.70 28.39 18.89
N TYR A 437 -8.64 27.10 18.51
CA TYR A 437 -7.92 26.07 19.24
C TYR A 437 -6.55 25.77 18.60
N TYR A 438 -6.52 25.59 17.26
CA TYR A 438 -5.32 25.18 16.52
C TYR A 438 -4.58 26.36 15.86
N GLY A 439 -5.15 27.56 15.87
CA GLY A 439 -4.65 28.74 15.15
C GLY A 439 -5.05 28.75 13.66
N ASP A 440 -5.04 29.93 13.05
CA ASP A 440 -5.46 30.13 11.66
C ASP A 440 -4.61 29.32 10.65
N ALA A 441 -3.33 29.14 10.96
CA ALA A 441 -2.44 28.34 10.11
C ALA A 441 -2.89 26.87 9.95
N ALA A 442 -3.64 26.32 10.90
CA ALA A 442 -4.12 24.95 10.84
C ALA A 442 -5.23 24.74 9.80
N THR A 443 -6.08 25.76 9.59
CA THR A 443 -7.14 25.72 8.57
C THR A 443 -6.62 26.02 7.16
N ASP A 444 -5.51 26.75 7.04
CA ASP A 444 -4.91 27.11 5.75
C ASP A 444 -4.34 25.84 5.07
N TYR A 445 -4.52 25.74 3.76
CA TYR A 445 -3.91 24.67 2.94
C TYR A 445 -2.38 24.80 2.84
N LYS A 446 -1.78 25.91 3.24
CA LYS A 446 -0.33 26.12 3.31
C LYS A 446 0.25 25.55 4.60
N TYR A 447 1.56 25.65 4.73
CA TYR A 447 2.40 25.21 5.85
C TYR A 447 2.50 23.69 6.00
N TRP A 448 3.65 23.26 6.51
CA TRP A 448 3.93 21.85 6.82
C TRP A 448 3.20 21.44 8.11
N LYS A 449 2.84 20.17 8.21
CA LYS A 449 2.20 19.64 9.42
C LYS A 449 2.84 18.33 9.89
N ALA A 450 3.11 17.39 9.00
CA ALA A 450 3.66 16.12 9.41
C ALA A 450 5.05 16.26 10.07
N THR A 451 5.76 17.35 9.79
CA THR A 451 7.02 17.72 10.43
C THR A 451 6.88 18.21 11.88
N ASP A 452 5.67 18.39 12.41
CA ASP A 452 5.45 18.61 13.84
C ASP A 452 5.87 17.37 14.65
N MET A 453 5.77 16.17 14.06
CA MET A 453 6.33 14.96 14.64
C MET A 453 7.87 14.95 14.50
N LYS A 454 8.57 14.82 15.62
CA LYS A 454 10.05 14.89 15.69
C LYS A 454 10.75 13.94 14.72
N TRP A 455 10.21 12.75 14.51
CA TRP A 455 10.80 11.79 13.59
C TRP A 455 10.72 12.29 12.15
N PHE A 456 9.58 12.80 11.72
CA PHE A 456 9.41 13.33 10.36
C PHE A 456 10.14 14.65 10.13
N ASP A 457 10.26 15.52 11.15
CA ASP A 457 11.11 16.71 11.08
C ASP A 457 12.56 16.33 10.74
N LYS A 458 13.10 15.35 11.48
CA LYS A 458 14.48 14.91 11.26
C LYS A 458 14.66 14.13 9.95
N LEU A 459 13.72 13.22 9.62
CA LEU A 459 13.75 12.47 8.37
C LEU A 459 13.73 13.37 7.14
N THR A 460 12.84 14.36 7.10
CA THR A 460 12.72 15.30 5.96
C THR A 460 13.88 16.29 5.86
N SER A 461 14.68 16.42 6.91
CA SER A 461 15.94 17.18 6.85
C SER A 461 17.09 16.39 6.20
N ILE A 462 16.94 15.06 6.06
CA ILE A 462 17.89 14.18 5.37
C ILE A 462 17.56 14.19 3.87
N LYS A 463 18.51 14.59 3.04
CA LYS A 463 18.31 14.77 1.59
C LYS A 463 17.76 13.51 0.92
N GLU A 464 18.33 12.35 1.21
CA GLU A 464 17.95 11.07 0.61
C GLU A 464 16.50 10.69 0.94
N PHE A 465 16.06 10.87 2.18
CA PHE A 465 14.66 10.64 2.56
C PHE A 465 13.73 11.65 1.88
N LYS A 466 14.10 12.95 1.92
CA LYS A 466 13.29 14.01 1.28
C LYS A 466 13.10 13.76 -0.21
N LEU A 467 14.13 13.33 -0.93
CA LEU A 467 14.01 12.98 -2.34
C LEU A 467 13.05 11.82 -2.59
N LYS A 468 13.07 10.79 -1.73
CA LYS A 468 12.11 9.68 -1.82
C LYS A 468 10.68 10.16 -1.61
N VAL A 469 10.44 11.06 -0.65
CA VAL A 469 9.14 11.70 -0.43
C VAL A 469 8.68 12.47 -1.67
N VAL A 470 9.54 13.33 -2.21
CA VAL A 470 9.21 14.16 -3.37
C VAL A 470 8.94 13.32 -4.61
N ASN A 471 9.79 12.33 -4.89
CA ASN A 471 9.61 11.45 -6.04
C ASN A 471 8.31 10.64 -5.92
N ARG A 472 8.01 10.10 -4.72
CA ARG A 472 6.77 9.37 -4.48
C ARG A 472 5.52 10.25 -4.63
N PHE A 473 5.58 11.50 -4.20
CA PHE A 473 4.49 12.46 -4.40
C PHE A 473 4.15 12.64 -5.89
N TYR A 474 5.16 12.85 -6.74
CA TYR A 474 4.93 12.99 -8.18
C TYR A 474 4.56 11.68 -8.86
N GLU A 475 5.11 10.55 -8.43
CA GLU A 475 4.73 9.21 -8.90
C GLU A 475 3.25 8.91 -8.66
N LYS A 476 2.73 9.37 -7.51
CA LYS A 476 1.35 9.14 -7.07
C LYS A 476 0.39 10.28 -7.42
N MET A 477 0.78 11.19 -8.30
CA MET A 477 0.00 12.38 -8.60
C MET A 477 -1.39 12.05 -9.14
N ASP A 478 -1.52 11.01 -9.96
CA ASP A 478 -2.80 10.58 -10.51
C ASP A 478 -3.74 10.08 -9.39
N ASP A 479 -3.23 9.28 -8.45
CA ASP A 479 -3.99 8.80 -7.29
C ASP A 479 -4.43 9.98 -6.39
N ILE A 480 -3.56 10.97 -6.21
CA ILE A 480 -3.83 12.16 -5.39
C ILE A 480 -4.91 13.03 -6.04
N THR A 481 -4.78 13.31 -7.33
CA THR A 481 -5.74 14.18 -8.04
C THR A 481 -7.09 13.51 -8.25
N ALA A 482 -7.12 12.17 -8.34
CA ALA A 482 -8.35 11.39 -8.40
C ALA A 482 -9.26 11.60 -7.19
N LEU A 483 -8.75 12.03 -6.05
CA LEU A 483 -9.59 12.34 -4.89
C LEU A 483 -10.62 13.44 -5.19
N TYR A 484 -10.23 14.51 -5.89
CA TYR A 484 -11.02 15.74 -5.99
C TYR A 484 -11.30 16.22 -7.43
N SER A 485 -10.53 15.79 -8.41
CA SER A 485 -10.56 16.34 -9.77
C SER A 485 -11.35 15.47 -10.76
N GLY A 486 -12.17 16.11 -11.57
CA GLY A 486 -12.96 15.48 -12.63
C GLY A 486 -14.26 14.82 -12.16
N ASP A 487 -15.09 14.43 -13.15
CA ASP A 487 -16.43 13.88 -12.92
C ASP A 487 -16.41 12.53 -12.18
N ASN A 488 -15.34 11.76 -12.35
CA ASN A 488 -15.13 10.45 -11.71
C ASN A 488 -14.21 10.55 -10.48
N SER A 489 -14.04 11.74 -9.91
CA SER A 489 -13.26 11.85 -8.66
C SER A 489 -13.89 11.02 -7.54
N GLU A 490 -13.07 10.62 -6.58
CA GLU A 490 -13.52 9.84 -5.42
C GLU A 490 -14.65 10.55 -4.67
N ILE A 491 -14.52 11.88 -4.47
CA ILE A 491 -15.58 12.71 -3.87
C ILE A 491 -16.88 12.57 -4.67
N ASN A 492 -16.85 12.69 -6.00
CA ASN A 492 -18.06 12.58 -6.82
C ASN A 492 -18.63 11.17 -6.81
N THR A 493 -17.78 10.16 -6.79
CA THR A 493 -18.18 8.75 -6.70
C THR A 493 -18.89 8.48 -5.38
N LEU A 494 -18.34 8.94 -4.25
CA LEU A 494 -18.96 8.82 -2.93
C LEU A 494 -20.30 9.57 -2.85
N LEU A 495 -20.39 10.77 -3.43
CA LEU A 495 -21.64 11.54 -3.48
C LEU A 495 -22.70 10.86 -4.32
N LYS A 496 -22.31 10.20 -5.41
CA LYS A 496 -23.23 9.45 -6.27
C LYS A 496 -23.74 8.19 -5.56
N GLU A 497 -22.86 7.47 -4.87
CA GLU A 497 -23.18 6.21 -4.22
C GLU A 497 -23.92 6.41 -2.89
N TYR A 498 -23.50 7.38 -2.06
CA TYR A 498 -24.00 7.56 -0.69
C TYR A 498 -24.68 8.90 -0.44
N GLY A 499 -24.85 9.77 -1.43
CA GLY A 499 -25.32 11.13 -1.26
C GLY A 499 -26.69 11.23 -0.59
N ASN A 500 -27.60 10.31 -0.88
CA ASN A 500 -28.92 10.28 -0.23
C ASN A 500 -28.79 9.99 1.27
N SER A 501 -27.97 9.00 1.64
CA SER A 501 -27.69 8.68 3.05
C SER A 501 -27.01 9.83 3.78
N TYR A 502 -26.04 10.51 3.15
CA TYR A 502 -25.39 11.69 3.73
C TYR A 502 -26.39 12.82 4.02
N ARG A 503 -27.27 13.15 3.09
CA ARG A 503 -28.30 14.18 3.29
C ARG A 503 -29.32 13.75 4.32
N ARG A 504 -29.75 12.48 4.31
CA ARG A 504 -30.67 11.93 5.31
C ARG A 504 -30.08 11.95 6.73
N ASN A 505 -28.77 11.90 6.87
CA ASN A 505 -28.08 12.08 8.15
C ASN A 505 -28.47 13.43 8.82
N TYR A 506 -28.69 14.48 8.05
CA TYR A 506 -29.00 15.83 8.50
C TYR A 506 -30.48 16.20 8.41
N THR A 507 -31.26 15.42 7.66
CA THR A 507 -32.70 15.61 7.53
C THR A 507 -33.39 15.46 8.89
N ALA A 508 -34.41 16.29 9.17
CA ALA A 508 -35.20 16.22 10.40
C ALA A 508 -35.87 14.85 10.58
N VAL A 509 -36.04 14.43 11.83
CA VAL A 509 -36.58 13.10 12.18
C VAL A 509 -38.02 12.91 11.68
N GLU A 510 -38.83 13.95 11.73
CA GLU A 510 -40.21 13.96 11.20
C GLU A 510 -40.27 13.76 9.69
N ASN A 511 -39.17 14.05 8.98
CA ASN A 511 -39.02 13.83 7.54
C ASN A 511 -38.22 12.55 7.21
N GLY A 512 -38.09 11.62 8.15
CA GLY A 512 -37.42 10.34 7.96
C GLY A 512 -35.89 10.38 8.07
N GLY A 513 -35.32 11.48 8.53
CA GLY A 513 -33.88 11.64 8.75
C GLY A 513 -33.41 11.28 10.15
N ALA A 514 -32.12 11.40 10.41
CA ALA A 514 -31.52 11.21 11.74
C ALA A 514 -31.56 12.48 12.61
N GLY A 515 -31.72 13.64 12.01
CA GLY A 515 -31.89 14.93 12.68
C GLY A 515 -30.59 15.52 13.24
N TRP A 516 -29.39 15.08 12.73
CA TRP A 516 -28.13 15.65 13.18
C TRP A 516 -27.90 17.06 12.60
N SER A 517 -27.18 17.89 13.31
CA SER A 517 -26.85 19.24 12.86
C SER A 517 -25.81 19.23 11.74
N GLU A 518 -26.03 19.98 10.67
CA GLU A 518 -25.04 20.27 9.61
C GLU A 518 -23.92 21.18 10.11
N THR A 519 -24.12 21.87 11.21
CA THR A 519 -23.09 22.72 11.82
C THR A 519 -22.56 22.05 13.09
N VAL A 520 -21.27 22.25 13.38
CA VAL A 520 -20.72 21.91 14.67
C VAL A 520 -21.26 22.94 15.67
N LYS A 521 -22.04 22.48 16.65
CA LYS A 521 -22.45 23.35 17.73
C LYS A 521 -21.22 23.64 18.59
N ASP A 522 -20.97 24.92 18.85
CA ASP A 522 -20.13 25.32 19.96
C ASP A 522 -20.75 24.66 21.21
N SER A 523 -20.14 23.61 21.77
CA SER A 523 -20.63 23.03 23.00
C SER A 523 -20.52 24.11 24.07
N ALA A 524 -21.45 24.13 25.01
CA ALA A 524 -21.45 25.06 26.14
C ALA A 524 -20.13 25.05 26.93
N ASP A 525 -19.27 24.06 26.69
CA ASP A 525 -17.96 23.85 27.30
C ASP A 525 -16.79 24.32 26.43
N GLY A 526 -17.00 24.94 25.28
CA GLY A 526 -15.95 25.54 24.44
C GLY A 526 -15.06 24.54 23.68
N TYR A 527 -15.45 23.28 23.58
CA TYR A 527 -14.67 22.23 22.94
C TYR A 527 -15.19 21.84 21.56
N SER A 528 -15.23 22.80 20.64
CA SER A 528 -15.31 22.43 19.23
C SER A 528 -13.90 22.36 18.66
N TYR A 529 -13.37 21.15 18.45
CA TYR A 529 -12.09 20.95 17.78
C TYR A 529 -12.21 21.15 16.26
N ALA A 530 -13.41 20.96 15.70
CA ALA A 530 -13.68 21.05 14.28
C ALA A 530 -14.03 22.47 13.83
N ASN A 531 -13.90 22.71 12.54
CA ASN A 531 -14.30 23.98 11.94
C ASN A 531 -15.84 24.13 11.96
N ILE A 532 -16.31 25.23 12.53
CA ILE A 532 -17.73 25.57 12.69
C ILE A 532 -18.32 26.37 11.53
N GLY A 533 -17.54 26.69 10.51
CA GLY A 533 -17.90 27.65 9.45
C GLY A 533 -18.82 27.14 8.34
N TRP A 534 -19.27 25.89 8.39
CA TRP A 534 -20.06 25.28 7.32
C TRP A 534 -21.53 25.64 7.44
N ALA A 535 -22.10 26.15 6.33
CA ALA A 535 -23.52 26.46 6.26
C ALA A 535 -24.39 25.24 5.94
N SER A 536 -23.81 24.20 5.33
CA SER A 536 -24.50 22.96 4.93
C SER A 536 -23.51 21.83 4.65
N PHE A 537 -24.02 20.61 4.50
CA PHE A 537 -23.25 19.45 4.03
C PHE A 537 -22.56 19.73 2.68
N ASP A 538 -23.30 20.24 1.69
CA ASP A 538 -22.74 20.52 0.36
C ASP A 538 -21.62 21.59 0.44
N ALA A 539 -21.76 22.59 1.32
CA ALA A 539 -20.72 23.58 1.56
C ALA A 539 -19.45 22.95 2.16
N ALA A 540 -19.59 22.01 3.09
CA ALA A 540 -18.46 21.29 3.68
C ALA A 540 -17.74 20.41 2.67
N VAL A 541 -18.46 19.74 1.77
CA VAL A 541 -17.89 18.94 0.69
C VAL A 541 -17.14 19.80 -0.33
N ASN A 542 -17.74 20.91 -0.77
CA ASN A 542 -17.09 21.82 -1.72
C ASN A 542 -15.81 22.42 -1.13
N TYR A 543 -15.86 22.84 0.14
CA TYR A 543 -14.65 23.32 0.81
C TYR A 543 -13.55 22.27 0.85
N LEU A 544 -13.88 21.02 1.17
CA LEU A 544 -12.90 19.92 1.21
C LEU A 544 -12.24 19.72 -0.17
N ARG A 545 -13.04 19.78 -1.25
CA ARG A 545 -12.54 19.67 -2.63
C ARG A 545 -11.56 20.79 -2.95
N ASP A 546 -11.99 22.04 -2.74
CA ASP A 546 -11.18 23.23 -3.02
C ASP A 546 -9.91 23.26 -2.16
N TRP A 547 -10.03 22.84 -0.90
CA TRP A 547 -8.89 22.76 0.01
C TRP A 547 -7.85 21.75 -0.46
N LEU A 548 -8.27 20.54 -0.86
CA LEU A 548 -7.36 19.49 -1.35
C LEU A 548 -6.66 19.94 -2.64
N GLU A 549 -7.39 20.54 -3.59
CA GLU A 549 -6.80 21.08 -4.82
C GLU A 549 -5.74 22.14 -4.50
N ASN A 550 -6.06 23.13 -3.69
CA ASN A 550 -5.12 24.16 -3.29
C ASN A 550 -3.92 23.60 -2.50
N ARG A 551 -4.15 22.57 -1.66
CA ARG A 551 -3.09 21.91 -0.90
C ARG A 551 -2.09 21.24 -1.83
N VAL A 552 -2.58 20.47 -2.77
CA VAL A 552 -1.74 19.72 -3.73
C VAL A 552 -0.94 20.70 -4.60
N GLU A 553 -1.55 21.76 -5.09
CA GLU A 553 -0.84 22.79 -5.86
C GLU A 553 0.25 23.48 -5.02
N TRP A 554 -0.04 23.78 -3.74
CA TRP A 554 0.98 24.33 -2.85
C TRP A 554 2.16 23.37 -2.64
N LEU A 555 1.89 22.07 -2.44
CA LEU A 555 2.93 21.04 -2.30
C LEU A 555 3.76 20.90 -3.58
N LYS A 556 3.14 20.91 -4.76
CA LYS A 556 3.84 20.90 -6.06
C LYS A 556 4.85 22.06 -6.14
N VAL A 557 4.41 23.28 -5.82
CA VAL A 557 5.29 24.46 -5.82
C VAL A 557 6.45 24.29 -4.84
N LYS A 558 6.17 23.75 -3.62
CA LYS A 558 7.20 23.58 -2.57
C LYS A 558 8.22 22.51 -2.89
N TRP A 559 7.80 21.44 -3.56
CA TRP A 559 8.68 20.31 -3.91
C TRP A 559 9.23 20.35 -5.35
N SER A 560 8.78 21.30 -6.17
CA SER A 560 9.22 21.39 -7.56
C SER A 560 10.74 21.44 -7.70
N LYS A 561 11.40 22.25 -6.86
CA LYS A 561 12.87 22.39 -6.91
C LYS A 561 13.57 21.06 -6.57
N GLU A 562 13.17 20.41 -5.50
CA GLU A 562 13.73 19.12 -5.07
C GLU A 562 13.49 18.03 -6.11
N TYR A 563 12.29 17.98 -6.69
CA TYR A 563 11.95 17.02 -7.73
C TYR A 563 12.83 17.17 -8.96
N TYR A 564 13.01 18.41 -9.45
CA TYR A 564 13.86 18.68 -10.60
C TYR A 564 15.36 18.58 -10.30
N LEU A 565 15.77 18.72 -9.04
CA LEU A 565 17.17 18.53 -8.59
C LEU A 565 17.45 17.12 -8.03
N GLY A 566 16.44 16.22 -8.01
CA GLY A 566 16.55 14.86 -7.51
C GLY A 566 17.48 13.96 -8.37
N GLU A 567 17.40 12.64 -8.16
CA GLU A 567 18.16 11.67 -8.97
C GLU A 567 17.69 11.74 -10.43
N LYS A 568 18.37 12.58 -11.19
CA LYS A 568 18.15 12.70 -12.63
C LYS A 568 18.89 11.56 -13.31
N ASP A 569 18.26 10.97 -14.32
CA ASP A 569 18.92 10.01 -15.21
C ASP A 569 19.79 10.74 -16.25
N TYR A 570 20.27 11.93 -15.88
CA TYR A 570 21.16 12.75 -16.69
C TYR A 570 21.95 13.73 -15.82
N GLU A 571 23.13 14.11 -16.32
CA GLU A 571 23.92 15.22 -15.82
C GLU A 571 23.67 16.45 -16.70
N TYR A 572 23.56 17.63 -16.09
CA TYR A 572 23.41 18.90 -16.78
C TYR A 572 24.58 19.84 -16.43
N SER A 573 25.17 20.39 -17.44
CA SER A 573 26.13 21.47 -17.31
C SER A 573 25.84 22.61 -18.30
N SER A 574 26.18 23.81 -17.92
CA SER A 574 25.99 25.01 -18.73
C SER A 574 27.28 25.84 -18.71
N THR A 575 27.71 26.28 -19.87
CA THR A 575 28.91 27.11 -20.03
C THR A 575 28.67 28.17 -21.09
N GLN A 576 29.33 29.35 -20.95
CA GLN A 576 29.31 30.33 -22.00
C GLN A 576 30.44 30.02 -22.99
N VAL A 577 30.13 29.97 -24.28
CA VAL A 577 31.07 29.70 -25.35
C VAL A 577 31.23 30.92 -26.26
N ASN A 578 32.30 30.95 -27.07
CA ASN A 578 32.50 32.02 -28.04
C ASN A 578 31.64 31.81 -29.29
N GLY A 579 31.38 32.86 -30.07
CA GLY A 579 30.54 32.84 -31.26
C GLY A 579 31.03 31.99 -32.45
N ASN A 580 32.27 31.42 -32.34
CA ASN A 580 32.85 30.53 -33.32
C ASN A 580 32.91 29.06 -32.81
N TYR A 581 32.15 28.75 -31.76
CA TYR A 581 32.15 27.43 -31.19
C TYR A 581 31.76 26.38 -32.23
N LYS A 582 32.44 25.22 -32.18
CA LYS A 582 32.12 24.06 -33.05
C LYS A 582 32.06 22.82 -32.20
N TYR A 583 31.09 22.02 -32.45
CA TYR A 583 30.98 20.71 -31.81
C TYR A 583 32.02 19.73 -32.33
N ASP A 584 32.64 18.97 -31.43
CA ASP A 584 33.52 17.87 -31.79
C ASP A 584 32.74 16.78 -32.52
N THR A 585 33.39 16.20 -33.56
CA THR A 585 32.77 15.07 -34.31
C THR A 585 32.65 13.82 -33.42
N ASP A 586 33.73 13.55 -32.65
CA ASP A 586 33.84 12.40 -31.77
C ASP A 586 34.24 12.88 -30.37
N ILE A 587 33.59 12.29 -29.34
CA ILE A 587 33.91 12.56 -27.93
C ILE A 587 34.04 11.23 -27.19
N LYS A 588 34.69 11.26 -26.02
CA LYS A 588 34.70 10.13 -25.07
C LYS A 588 34.02 10.53 -23.79
N ILE A 589 33.14 9.66 -23.32
CA ILE A 589 32.51 9.73 -21.99
C ILE A 589 32.68 8.35 -21.36
N ASP A 590 33.19 8.31 -20.12
CA ASP A 590 33.46 7.06 -19.40
C ASP A 590 34.20 6.01 -20.26
N SER A 591 35.30 6.45 -20.91
CA SER A 591 36.15 5.64 -21.81
C SER A 591 35.47 5.17 -23.12
N VAL A 592 34.19 5.41 -23.34
CA VAL A 592 33.45 5.03 -24.54
C VAL A 592 33.43 6.15 -25.55
N ALA A 593 33.62 5.82 -26.84
CA ALA A 593 33.54 6.77 -27.94
C ALA A 593 32.10 7.00 -28.41
N TYR A 594 31.74 8.27 -28.55
CA TYR A 594 30.47 8.72 -29.11
C TYR A 594 30.73 9.65 -30.28
N LYS A 595 29.88 9.56 -31.30
CA LYS A 595 29.95 10.35 -32.52
C LYS A 595 28.75 11.31 -32.57
N ASN A 596 29.00 12.56 -32.90
CA ASN A 596 27.96 13.51 -33.27
C ASN A 596 27.27 13.00 -34.53
N ILE A 597 25.96 12.75 -34.46
CA ILE A 597 25.16 12.20 -35.53
C ILE A 597 24.38 13.27 -36.30
N ILE A 598 24.47 14.54 -35.92
CA ILE A 598 23.90 15.66 -36.70
C ILE A 598 24.77 15.92 -37.91
N THR A 599 24.18 15.87 -39.08
CA THR A 599 24.83 15.95 -40.39
C THR A 599 24.47 17.18 -41.23
N GLY A 600 23.46 17.96 -40.78
CA GLY A 600 22.86 19.07 -41.50
C GLY A 600 21.70 18.65 -42.43
N ASN A 601 21.42 17.35 -42.54
CA ASN A 601 20.37 16.80 -43.38
C ASN A 601 19.07 16.48 -42.63
N GLU A 602 19.08 16.63 -41.34
CA GLU A 602 17.96 16.33 -40.43
C GLU A 602 16.73 17.15 -40.85
N ASN A 603 15.54 16.55 -40.72
CA ASN A 603 14.30 17.28 -40.83
C ASN A 603 13.99 17.94 -39.50
N VAL A 604 13.71 19.24 -39.50
CA VAL A 604 13.44 20.02 -38.29
C VAL A 604 12.08 20.68 -38.40
N VAL A 605 11.24 20.45 -37.37
CA VAL A 605 9.89 20.99 -37.29
C VAL A 605 9.76 21.82 -36.02
N ALA A 606 9.26 23.04 -36.11
CA ALA A 606 9.10 23.94 -34.97
C ALA A 606 7.64 24.39 -34.79
N SER A 607 7.22 24.63 -33.58
CA SER A 607 5.89 25.15 -33.22
C SER A 607 5.65 26.56 -33.82
N SER A 608 6.72 27.33 -33.97
CA SER A 608 6.75 28.62 -34.64
C SER A 608 8.15 28.90 -35.21
N GLY A 609 8.29 29.90 -36.12
CA GLY A 609 9.56 30.22 -36.72
C GLY A 609 10.09 29.12 -37.66
N GLN A 610 9.23 28.36 -38.29
CA GLN A 610 9.58 27.20 -39.10
C GLN A 610 10.59 27.50 -40.23
N ASN A 611 10.56 28.69 -40.83
CA ASN A 611 11.49 29.07 -41.89
C ASN A 611 12.97 29.09 -41.44
N SER A 612 13.24 29.29 -40.19
CA SER A 612 14.58 29.27 -39.59
C SER A 612 14.86 27.99 -38.76
N ALA A 613 13.91 27.06 -38.68
CA ALA A 613 14.05 25.88 -37.83
C ALA A 613 15.28 25.04 -38.17
N LYS A 614 15.62 24.90 -39.43
CA LYS A 614 16.75 24.11 -39.95
C LYS A 614 18.12 24.71 -39.58
N ASN A 615 18.16 25.96 -39.15
CA ASN A 615 19.41 26.63 -38.74
C ASN A 615 20.06 25.98 -37.49
N ILE A 616 19.31 25.22 -36.70
CA ILE A 616 19.87 24.57 -35.50
C ILE A 616 20.70 23.31 -35.77
N VAL A 617 20.81 22.91 -37.06
CA VAL A 617 21.54 21.71 -37.48
C VAL A 617 22.45 22.02 -38.69
N ASP A 618 22.61 23.29 -39.11
CA ASP A 618 23.34 23.65 -40.32
C ASP A 618 24.86 23.80 -40.12
N GLY A 619 25.34 23.67 -38.89
CA GLY A 619 26.75 23.80 -38.49
C GLY A 619 27.25 25.24 -38.52
N ASN A 620 26.39 26.25 -38.55
CA ASN A 620 26.74 27.65 -38.69
C ASN A 620 26.25 28.50 -37.54
N MET A 621 27.12 28.84 -36.60
CA MET A 621 26.82 29.68 -35.45
C MET A 621 26.44 31.14 -35.82
N GLY A 622 26.43 31.50 -37.10
CA GLY A 622 25.92 32.80 -37.60
C GLY A 622 24.45 32.79 -37.93
N THR A 623 23.84 31.62 -37.92
CA THR A 623 22.39 31.42 -38.13
C THR A 623 21.72 30.89 -36.86
N ARG A 624 20.41 31.04 -36.76
CA ARG A 624 19.67 30.58 -35.61
C ARG A 624 18.20 30.35 -35.91
N TRP A 625 17.56 29.50 -35.08
CA TRP A 625 16.11 29.46 -34.97
C TRP A 625 15.64 30.52 -34.00
N GLY A 626 14.48 31.13 -34.24
CA GLY A 626 13.80 32.03 -33.33
C GLY A 626 12.32 31.73 -33.31
N SER A 627 11.75 31.53 -32.13
CA SER A 627 10.31 31.27 -31.92
C SER A 627 9.49 32.55 -31.79
N GLU A 628 8.17 32.41 -31.78
CA GLU A 628 7.24 33.44 -31.26
C GLU A 628 7.51 33.74 -29.77
N TYR A 629 7.09 34.94 -29.32
CA TYR A 629 7.34 35.49 -27.98
C TYR A 629 6.30 35.01 -26.96
N LYS A 630 6.08 33.70 -26.88
CA LYS A 630 5.14 33.06 -25.96
C LYS A 630 5.64 31.70 -25.48
N ASP A 631 5.13 31.24 -24.36
CA ASP A 631 5.39 29.93 -23.77
C ASP A 631 4.11 29.05 -23.90
N PRO A 632 4.26 27.73 -24.11
CA PRO A 632 5.50 27.04 -24.48
C PRO A 632 5.77 27.14 -25.99
N GLN A 633 7.03 26.87 -26.40
CA GLN A 633 7.43 26.67 -27.80
C GLN A 633 8.32 25.44 -27.88
N ASN A 634 8.24 24.72 -28.99
CA ASN A 634 9.08 23.54 -29.19
C ASN A 634 9.70 23.50 -30.61
N ILE A 635 10.78 22.73 -30.68
CA ILE A 635 11.45 22.37 -31.93
C ILE A 635 11.84 20.91 -31.88
N VAL A 636 11.60 20.19 -32.97
CA VAL A 636 11.81 18.75 -33.13
C VAL A 636 12.86 18.48 -34.17
N VAL A 637 13.87 17.71 -33.83
CA VAL A 637 14.88 17.19 -34.79
C VAL A 637 14.54 15.72 -35.07
N ASP A 638 14.30 15.38 -36.35
CA ASP A 638 14.17 14.00 -36.84
C ASP A 638 15.53 13.49 -37.33
N LEU A 639 16.12 12.56 -36.61
CA LEU A 639 17.43 11.95 -36.87
C LEU A 639 17.40 10.99 -38.10
N GLY A 640 16.23 10.81 -38.73
CA GLY A 640 16.05 9.96 -39.92
C GLY A 640 15.90 8.47 -39.63
N GLN A 641 16.44 7.97 -38.52
CA GLN A 641 16.32 6.58 -38.10
C GLN A 641 16.34 6.51 -36.57
N VAL A 642 15.97 5.36 -36.01
CA VAL A 642 16.06 5.10 -34.55
C VAL A 642 17.54 4.81 -34.19
N TYR A 643 18.06 5.53 -33.27
CA TYR A 643 19.35 5.27 -32.62
C TYR A 643 19.12 4.74 -31.20
N SER A 644 19.88 3.73 -30.82
CA SER A 644 19.96 3.22 -29.43
C SER A 644 21.36 3.53 -28.90
N GLY A 645 21.43 4.13 -27.71
CA GLY A 645 22.72 4.56 -27.13
C GLY A 645 23.05 6.03 -27.32
N LEU A 646 22.02 6.90 -27.49
CA LEU A 646 22.17 8.35 -27.40
C LEU A 646 22.63 8.73 -26.01
N LYS A 647 23.82 9.32 -25.91
CA LYS A 647 24.47 9.63 -24.62
C LYS A 647 24.42 11.09 -24.27
N LYS A 648 24.43 11.99 -25.25
CA LYS A 648 24.51 13.42 -24.98
C LYS A 648 23.71 14.22 -25.98
N VAL A 649 23.00 15.22 -25.50
CA VAL A 649 22.41 16.31 -26.27
C VAL A 649 23.07 17.60 -25.84
N ALA A 650 23.55 18.39 -26.80
CA ALA A 650 24.13 19.69 -26.52
C ALA A 650 23.39 20.77 -27.31
N ILE A 651 23.05 21.88 -26.66
CA ILE A 651 22.23 22.96 -27.23
C ILE A 651 23.01 24.28 -27.05
N ASN A 652 23.28 24.98 -28.13
CA ASN A 652 23.85 26.32 -28.07
C ASN A 652 22.73 27.35 -28.24
N TRP A 653 22.43 28.01 -27.14
CA TRP A 653 21.44 29.06 -27.06
C TRP A 653 22.00 30.44 -27.43
N GLU A 654 21.19 31.22 -28.09
CA GLU A 654 21.41 32.66 -28.26
C GLU A 654 20.99 33.41 -26.97
N ALA A 655 21.06 34.73 -26.94
CA ALA A 655 20.69 35.54 -25.77
C ALA A 655 19.23 35.33 -25.33
N ALA A 656 18.31 35.13 -26.29
CA ALA A 656 16.93 34.81 -26.03
C ALA A 656 16.76 33.30 -25.77
N ASN A 657 17.20 32.85 -24.63
CA ASN A 657 17.26 31.44 -24.26
C ASN A 657 16.15 31.03 -23.24
N ALA A 658 16.00 29.71 -23.08
CA ALA A 658 15.11 29.18 -22.09
C ALA A 658 15.71 29.27 -20.68
N ARG A 659 14.88 29.67 -19.72
CA ARG A 659 15.13 29.48 -18.29
C ARG A 659 14.73 28.05 -17.90
N ASP A 660 13.53 27.66 -18.34
CA ASP A 660 13.02 26.32 -18.10
C ASP A 660 12.72 25.64 -19.43
N TYR A 661 13.18 24.39 -19.62
CA TYR A 661 12.90 23.61 -20.81
C TYR A 661 13.03 22.12 -20.57
N ILE A 662 12.36 21.33 -21.40
CA ILE A 662 12.43 19.87 -21.36
C ILE A 662 12.98 19.32 -22.67
N ILE A 663 13.70 18.20 -22.56
CA ILE A 663 14.10 17.36 -23.70
C ILE A 663 13.24 16.11 -23.66
N GLU A 664 12.55 15.84 -24.75
CA GLU A 664 11.66 14.72 -24.90
C GLU A 664 12.12 13.86 -26.09
N LEU A 665 12.04 12.56 -25.95
CA LEU A 665 12.49 11.59 -26.93
C LEU A 665 11.32 10.75 -27.45
N SER A 666 11.37 10.38 -28.74
CA SER A 666 10.38 9.51 -29.34
C SER A 666 11.02 8.63 -30.42
N THR A 667 10.52 7.42 -30.60
CA THR A 667 10.89 6.52 -31.69
C THR A 667 9.95 6.63 -32.88
N ASP A 668 8.73 7.13 -32.68
CA ASP A 668 7.66 7.16 -33.71
C ASP A 668 7.19 8.58 -34.11
N GLY A 669 7.66 9.62 -33.40
CA GLY A 669 7.30 11.02 -33.61
C GLY A 669 5.93 11.42 -33.03
N ASN A 670 5.21 10.50 -32.39
CA ASN A 670 3.90 10.74 -31.79
C ASN A 670 3.92 10.61 -30.27
N ASN A 671 4.56 9.57 -29.76
CA ASN A 671 4.65 9.29 -28.34
C ASN A 671 6.01 9.77 -27.81
N TYR A 672 5.98 10.81 -27.00
CA TYR A 672 7.18 11.42 -26.43
C TYR A 672 7.29 11.13 -24.95
N THR A 673 8.50 10.85 -24.48
CA THR A 673 8.84 10.71 -23.06
C THR A 673 9.88 11.75 -22.68
N THR A 674 9.73 12.39 -21.53
CA THR A 674 10.70 13.35 -21.00
C THR A 674 11.98 12.62 -20.63
N ALA A 675 13.09 13.01 -21.24
CA ALA A 675 14.43 12.49 -20.96
C ALA A 675 15.25 13.42 -20.06
N ALA A 676 14.98 14.73 -20.12
CA ALA A 676 15.59 15.71 -19.24
C ALA A 676 14.65 16.89 -18.99
N ASP A 677 14.68 17.43 -17.77
CA ASP A 677 13.91 18.61 -17.37
C ASP A 677 14.88 19.60 -16.71
N ILE A 678 15.11 20.72 -17.38
CA ILE A 678 16.08 21.74 -16.98
C ILE A 678 15.30 22.94 -16.43
N ARG A 679 15.67 23.39 -15.25
CA ARG A 679 15.05 24.53 -14.55
C ARG A 679 16.09 25.53 -14.10
N ASP A 680 15.70 26.80 -14.05
CA ASP A 680 16.51 27.93 -13.61
C ASP A 680 17.87 28.04 -14.38
N ALA A 681 17.87 27.70 -15.66
CA ALA A 681 19.05 27.82 -16.49
C ALA A 681 19.45 29.31 -16.68
N ALA A 682 20.75 29.59 -16.64
CA ALA A 682 21.28 30.95 -16.66
C ALA A 682 20.87 31.78 -17.89
N SER A 683 20.74 33.08 -17.73
CA SER A 683 20.46 34.02 -18.82
C SER A 683 21.78 34.52 -19.41
N GLU A 684 22.41 33.76 -20.30
CA GLU A 684 23.67 34.04 -20.92
C GLU A 684 23.62 33.95 -22.45
N ASN A 685 24.22 34.87 -23.16
CA ASN A 685 24.37 34.75 -24.62
C ASN A 685 25.43 33.70 -24.97
N ASN A 686 25.24 32.96 -26.03
CA ASN A 686 26.10 31.83 -26.43
C ASN A 686 26.20 30.78 -25.30
N ARG A 687 25.09 30.51 -24.63
CA ARG A 687 25.02 29.49 -23.59
C ARG A 687 25.03 28.11 -24.22
N LEU A 688 26.03 27.32 -23.90
CA LEU A 688 26.10 25.89 -24.27
C LEU A 688 25.58 25.07 -23.09
N ASP A 689 24.45 24.46 -23.29
CA ASP A 689 23.87 23.46 -22.36
C ASP A 689 24.24 22.06 -22.83
N GLU A 690 24.78 21.26 -21.94
CA GLU A 690 25.15 19.87 -22.20
C GLU A 690 24.38 18.97 -21.27
N ILE A 691 23.61 18.06 -21.84
CA ILE A 691 22.80 17.05 -21.15
C ILE A 691 23.39 15.68 -21.45
N VAL A 692 24.01 15.04 -20.47
CA VAL A 692 24.63 13.72 -20.57
C VAL A 692 23.72 12.72 -19.85
N PHE A 693 23.12 11.81 -20.57
CA PHE A 693 22.28 10.77 -19.98
C PHE A 693 23.13 9.73 -19.24
N ASN A 694 22.70 9.33 -18.04
CA ASN A 694 23.42 8.31 -17.27
C ASN A 694 23.44 6.97 -18.03
N ASN A 695 22.33 6.61 -18.64
CA ASN A 695 22.23 5.48 -19.57
C ASN A 695 21.95 5.97 -20.99
N GLY A 696 22.39 5.21 -21.98
CA GLY A 696 22.08 5.52 -23.37
C GLY A 696 20.59 5.52 -23.63
N LYS A 697 20.08 6.48 -24.38
CA LYS A 697 18.67 6.60 -24.74
C LYS A 697 18.40 6.08 -26.13
N THR A 698 17.16 5.65 -26.37
CA THR A 698 16.70 5.19 -27.69
C THR A 698 15.70 6.20 -28.25
N ALA A 699 16.05 6.82 -29.39
CA ALA A 699 15.13 7.75 -30.07
C ALA A 699 15.45 7.92 -31.57
N ARG A 700 14.44 8.38 -32.31
CA ARG A 700 14.58 8.98 -33.63
C ARG A 700 14.28 10.47 -33.60
N TYR A 701 13.35 10.89 -32.75
CA TYR A 701 12.94 12.29 -32.65
C TYR A 701 13.36 12.86 -31.30
N ILE A 702 13.96 14.05 -31.35
CA ILE A 702 14.35 14.82 -30.17
C ILE A 702 13.56 16.11 -30.18
N ARG A 703 12.70 16.32 -29.17
CA ARG A 703 11.93 17.54 -29.01
C ARG A 703 12.51 18.35 -27.88
N ILE A 704 12.81 19.63 -28.15
CA ILE A 704 13.23 20.61 -27.16
C ILE A 704 12.05 21.56 -26.96
N THR A 705 11.47 21.57 -25.76
CA THR A 705 10.31 22.39 -25.42
C THR A 705 10.69 23.40 -24.37
N GLY A 706 10.76 24.69 -24.76
CA GLY A 706 10.92 25.79 -23.82
C GLY A 706 9.59 26.07 -23.10
N THR A 707 9.63 26.05 -21.77
CA THR A 707 8.45 26.24 -20.91
C THR A 707 8.47 27.58 -20.17
N ALA A 708 9.64 28.19 -19.98
CA ALA A 708 9.79 29.56 -19.48
C ALA A 708 11.03 30.22 -20.06
N ARG A 709 10.88 31.47 -20.46
CA ARG A 709 11.94 32.27 -21.09
C ARG A 709 12.75 33.06 -20.05
N ASN A 710 14.03 33.29 -20.34
CA ASN A 710 14.84 34.24 -19.56
C ASN A 710 14.58 35.69 -19.91
N LEU A 711 14.22 35.98 -21.15
CA LEU A 711 13.94 37.33 -21.67
C LEU A 711 12.50 37.43 -22.19
N THR A 712 12.06 38.64 -22.52
CA THR A 712 10.73 38.89 -23.13
C THR A 712 10.62 38.48 -24.60
N TYR A 713 11.74 38.15 -25.25
CA TYR A 713 11.80 37.62 -26.60
C TYR A 713 11.40 36.11 -26.64
N GLY A 714 11.33 35.56 -27.85
CA GLY A 714 11.10 34.11 -28.01
C GLY A 714 12.30 33.26 -27.60
N TYR A 715 12.22 31.97 -27.89
CA TYR A 715 13.39 31.08 -27.77
C TYR A 715 14.27 31.15 -28.99
N SER A 716 15.58 31.14 -28.84
CA SER A 716 16.52 31.23 -29.91
C SER A 716 17.69 30.27 -29.71
N ILE A 717 17.88 29.36 -30.69
CA ILE A 717 18.92 28.31 -30.67
C ILE A 717 19.81 28.51 -31.89
N TYR A 718 21.13 28.56 -31.68
CA TYR A 718 22.14 28.55 -32.74
C TYR A 718 22.27 27.16 -33.33
N GLU A 719 22.71 26.19 -32.51
CA GLU A 719 23.02 24.85 -32.95
C GLU A 719 22.65 23.79 -31.88
N VAL A 720 22.38 22.57 -32.38
CA VAL A 720 22.19 21.37 -31.59
C VAL A 720 23.14 20.28 -32.05
N ALA A 721 23.77 19.58 -31.11
CA ALA A 721 24.52 18.37 -31.40
C ALA A 721 23.93 17.19 -30.59
N VAL A 722 23.96 16.03 -31.18
CA VAL A 722 23.46 14.79 -30.60
C VAL A 722 24.54 13.71 -30.76
N TYR A 723 24.95 13.15 -29.62
CA TYR A 723 26.01 12.15 -29.61
C TYR A 723 25.43 10.77 -29.33
N ASN A 724 25.64 9.88 -30.28
CA ASN A 724 25.30 8.46 -30.17
C ASN A 724 26.59 7.64 -30.03
N ILE A 725 26.47 6.47 -29.39
CA ILE A 725 27.56 5.51 -29.29
C ILE A 725 28.13 5.26 -30.71
N LYS A 726 29.47 5.28 -30.85
CA LYS A 726 30.14 4.95 -32.09
C LYS A 726 29.77 3.52 -32.49
N ALA A 727 29.53 3.25 -33.77
CA ALA A 727 29.12 1.94 -34.24
C ALA A 727 30.02 0.84 -33.66
N PRO A 728 29.48 -0.14 -32.97
CA PRO A 728 30.28 -1.17 -32.32
C PRO A 728 30.83 -2.18 -33.33
N ILE A 729 31.94 -2.80 -32.99
CA ILE A 729 32.50 -3.93 -33.71
C ILE A 729 31.80 -5.20 -33.23
N LEU A 730 31.22 -6.01 -34.11
CA LEU A 730 30.77 -7.35 -33.83
C LEU A 730 31.89 -8.33 -34.12
N THR A 731 32.30 -9.16 -33.19
CA THR A 731 33.52 -9.98 -33.33
C THR A 731 33.40 -11.35 -32.62
N ASP A 732 34.02 -12.35 -33.25
CA ASP A 732 34.25 -13.66 -32.65
C ASP A 732 35.45 -13.69 -31.67
N SER A 733 36.19 -12.60 -31.53
CA SER A 733 37.29 -12.46 -30.56
C SER A 733 36.78 -12.34 -29.12
N LEU A 734 35.47 -12.25 -28.94
CA LEU A 734 34.78 -12.21 -27.65
C LEU A 734 33.80 -13.38 -27.55
N LYS A 735 34.00 -14.34 -26.62
CA LYS A 735 33.17 -15.54 -26.53
C LYS A 735 32.76 -15.85 -25.10
N ILE A 736 31.50 -16.24 -24.93
CA ILE A 736 31.06 -16.90 -23.69
C ILE A 736 31.49 -18.37 -23.76
N GLU A 737 32.37 -18.75 -22.85
CA GLU A 737 32.93 -20.10 -22.78
C GLU A 737 32.08 -21.06 -21.92
N GLY A 738 31.29 -20.52 -21.00
CA GLY A 738 30.39 -21.28 -20.15
C GLY A 738 29.96 -20.53 -18.89
N ASN A 739 29.36 -21.28 -17.99
CA ASN A 739 28.87 -20.74 -16.73
C ASN A 739 29.36 -21.57 -15.53
N GLN A 740 29.54 -20.93 -14.40
CA GLN A 740 29.72 -21.55 -13.10
C GLN A 740 28.58 -21.16 -12.16
N MET A 741 28.27 -22.05 -11.24
CA MET A 741 27.24 -21.86 -10.23
C MET A 741 27.83 -22.06 -8.83
N SER A 742 27.47 -21.19 -7.90
CA SER A 742 27.78 -21.32 -6.48
C SER A 742 26.48 -21.52 -5.70
N THR A 743 26.52 -22.43 -4.72
CA THR A 743 25.39 -22.67 -3.79
C THR A 743 25.58 -21.93 -2.46
N CYS A 744 26.71 -21.25 -2.31
CA CYS A 744 27.01 -20.38 -1.17
C CYS A 744 27.51 -19.05 -1.72
N PHE A 745 26.59 -18.09 -1.87
CA PHE A 745 26.89 -16.84 -2.54
C PHE A 745 26.92 -15.69 -1.53
N GLY A 746 28.00 -14.91 -1.54
CA GLY A 746 28.17 -13.82 -0.59
C GLY A 746 28.34 -14.26 0.87
N GLY A 747 28.68 -15.53 1.12
CA GLY A 747 28.79 -16.08 2.47
C GLY A 747 27.46 -16.55 3.08
N VAL A 748 26.40 -16.55 2.28
CA VAL A 748 25.07 -17.04 2.71
C VAL A 748 24.84 -18.43 2.14
N ASP A 749 24.72 -19.43 3.00
CA ASP A 749 24.38 -20.79 2.62
C ASP A 749 22.99 -20.84 1.97
N GLY A 750 22.89 -21.49 0.80
CA GLY A 750 21.65 -21.60 0.03
C GLY A 750 21.38 -20.44 -0.93
N ALA A 751 22.15 -19.36 -0.89
CA ALA A 751 22.08 -18.35 -1.95
C ALA A 751 22.78 -18.87 -3.22
N ILE A 752 22.08 -18.76 -4.35
CA ILE A 752 22.60 -19.25 -5.62
C ILE A 752 23.13 -18.08 -6.43
N GLY A 753 24.41 -18.15 -6.83
CA GLY A 753 25.04 -17.20 -7.71
C GLY A 753 25.48 -17.86 -9.01
N ILE A 754 25.32 -17.13 -10.11
CA ILE A 754 25.83 -17.53 -11.43
C ILE A 754 26.87 -16.54 -11.88
N ARG A 755 27.94 -17.04 -12.49
CA ARG A 755 28.90 -16.23 -13.21
C ARG A 755 29.18 -16.82 -14.58
N SER A 756 29.29 -15.98 -15.60
CA SER A 756 29.67 -16.34 -16.93
C SER A 756 31.18 -16.24 -17.10
N ILE A 757 31.76 -17.25 -17.75
CA ILE A 757 33.17 -17.27 -18.15
C ILE A 757 33.22 -16.87 -19.60
N TYR A 758 34.08 -15.92 -19.94
CA TYR A 758 34.27 -15.43 -21.29
C TYR A 758 35.73 -15.20 -21.62
N SER A 759 36.09 -15.33 -22.89
CA SER A 759 37.43 -15.10 -23.43
C SER A 759 37.44 -13.87 -24.30
N VAL A 760 38.58 -13.20 -24.33
CA VAL A 760 38.83 -11.97 -25.07
C VAL A 760 40.25 -11.99 -25.66
N GLU A 761 40.39 -11.68 -26.94
CA GLU A 761 41.69 -11.42 -27.55
C GLU A 761 42.25 -10.08 -27.02
N ASN A 762 43.58 -9.97 -26.88
CA ASN A 762 44.24 -8.77 -26.32
C ASN A 762 44.10 -7.53 -27.22
N ALA A 763 43.83 -7.74 -28.50
CA ALA A 763 43.54 -6.70 -29.48
C ALA A 763 42.43 -7.16 -30.45
N ILE A 764 41.56 -6.24 -30.82
CA ILE A 764 40.49 -6.46 -31.79
C ILE A 764 40.69 -5.43 -32.91
N GLU A 765 40.68 -5.89 -34.14
CA GLU A 765 41.04 -5.07 -35.32
C GLU A 765 42.33 -4.26 -35.13
N ASN A 766 43.37 -4.86 -34.53
CA ASN A 766 44.63 -4.26 -34.15
C ASN A 766 44.57 -3.11 -33.12
N ILE A 767 43.42 -2.86 -32.50
CA ILE A 767 43.28 -1.90 -31.43
C ILE A 767 43.30 -2.67 -30.11
N LYS A 768 44.16 -2.26 -29.18
CA LYS A 768 44.32 -2.93 -27.90
C LYS A 768 43.07 -2.77 -27.04
N VAL A 769 42.71 -3.86 -26.33
CA VAL A 769 41.61 -3.88 -25.37
C VAL A 769 42.00 -3.17 -24.07
N SER A 770 41.19 -2.19 -23.67
CA SER A 770 41.37 -1.42 -22.44
C SER A 770 40.47 -1.90 -21.28
N GLU A 771 39.24 -2.31 -21.60
CA GLU A 771 38.28 -2.81 -20.61
C GLU A 771 37.47 -3.98 -21.20
N VAL A 772 37.05 -4.89 -20.34
CA VAL A 772 36.21 -6.02 -20.72
C VAL A 772 35.11 -6.26 -19.69
N GLY A 773 33.99 -6.82 -20.13
CA GLY A 773 32.89 -7.14 -19.28
C GLY A 773 31.81 -7.98 -19.95
N VAL A 774 30.68 -8.11 -19.28
CA VAL A 774 29.47 -8.71 -19.83
C VAL A 774 28.26 -7.82 -19.56
N ILE A 775 27.34 -7.88 -20.50
CA ILE A 775 26.00 -7.30 -20.37
C ILE A 775 25.07 -8.46 -20.11
N TYR A 776 24.17 -8.34 -19.17
CA TYR A 776 23.16 -9.37 -18.91
C TYR A 776 21.79 -8.76 -18.61
N GLY A 777 20.74 -9.53 -18.89
CA GLY A 777 19.36 -9.11 -18.67
C GLY A 777 18.43 -10.29 -18.51
N VAL A 778 17.46 -10.18 -17.60
CA VAL A 778 16.47 -11.22 -17.33
C VAL A 778 15.22 -10.95 -18.13
N VAL A 779 14.82 -11.90 -18.99
CA VAL A 779 13.65 -11.78 -19.85
C VAL A 779 12.41 -12.29 -19.10
N THR A 780 11.41 -11.44 -18.96
CA THR A 780 10.10 -11.81 -18.40
C THR A 780 8.99 -11.26 -19.29
N GLU A 781 7.76 -11.76 -19.12
CA GLU A 781 6.58 -11.20 -19.83
C GLU A 781 6.37 -9.71 -19.52
N LYS A 782 6.70 -9.28 -18.29
CA LYS A 782 6.61 -7.88 -17.84
C LYS A 782 7.80 -7.03 -18.31
N ASN A 783 8.93 -7.67 -18.64
CA ASN A 783 10.19 -7.02 -18.95
C ASN A 783 10.76 -7.62 -20.23
N PRO A 784 10.20 -7.32 -21.40
CA PRO A 784 10.74 -7.79 -22.66
C PRO A 784 12.11 -7.13 -22.90
N ILE A 785 13.13 -7.94 -23.14
CA ILE A 785 14.46 -7.49 -23.54
C ILE A 785 14.69 -7.95 -24.97
N SER A 786 15.00 -7.03 -25.86
CA SER A 786 15.37 -7.31 -27.24
C SER A 786 16.88 -7.44 -27.40
N VAL A 787 17.31 -7.99 -28.51
CA VAL A 787 18.74 -8.02 -28.87
C VAL A 787 19.36 -6.61 -28.92
N ASN A 788 18.58 -5.61 -29.32
CA ASN A 788 19.01 -4.22 -29.40
C ASN A 788 19.24 -3.58 -28.01
N ASP A 789 18.59 -4.12 -26.98
CA ASP A 789 18.78 -3.65 -25.61
C ASP A 789 20.10 -4.14 -24.99
N MET A 790 20.70 -5.20 -25.55
CA MET A 790 21.93 -5.83 -25.04
C MET A 790 23.18 -5.05 -25.46
N ILE A 791 23.22 -3.79 -25.09
CA ILE A 791 24.32 -2.85 -25.29
C ILE A 791 24.81 -2.24 -23.99
N ILE A 792 26.04 -1.78 -23.96
CA ILE A 792 26.57 -1.06 -22.78
C ILE A 792 25.76 0.21 -22.54
N ASN A 793 25.47 0.49 -21.27
CA ASN A 793 24.66 1.65 -20.87
C ASN A 793 23.28 1.70 -21.55
N SER A 794 22.66 0.54 -21.73
CA SER A 794 21.28 0.42 -22.22
C SER A 794 20.32 1.28 -21.40
N ASP A 795 19.31 1.87 -22.05
CA ASP A 795 18.20 2.56 -21.37
C ASP A 795 17.15 1.59 -20.79
N ASN A 796 17.24 0.31 -21.16
CA ASN A 796 16.41 -0.72 -20.55
C ASN A 796 16.89 -1.03 -19.12
N LYS A 797 16.14 -0.60 -18.11
CA LYS A 797 16.46 -0.76 -16.68
C LYS A 797 16.67 -2.20 -16.19
N TYR A 798 16.35 -3.18 -17.01
CA TYR A 798 16.54 -4.62 -16.73
C TYR A 798 17.76 -5.21 -17.43
N VAL A 799 18.58 -4.36 -18.06
CA VAL A 799 19.86 -4.71 -18.66
C VAL A 799 20.99 -4.09 -17.84
N TYR A 800 21.94 -4.90 -17.44
CA TYR A 800 23.02 -4.53 -16.52
C TYR A 800 24.38 -4.76 -17.17
N ASN A 801 25.32 -3.86 -16.92
CA ASN A 801 26.71 -4.00 -17.31
C ASN A 801 27.52 -4.48 -16.10
N CYS A 802 28.43 -5.41 -16.33
CA CYS A 802 29.37 -5.87 -15.32
C CYS A 802 30.77 -5.88 -15.91
N ALA A 803 31.55 -4.83 -15.61
CA ALA A 803 32.96 -4.76 -15.99
C ALA A 803 33.79 -5.78 -15.18
N ALA A 804 34.77 -6.39 -15.82
CA ALA A 804 35.71 -7.27 -15.13
C ALA A 804 36.69 -6.46 -14.29
N THR A 805 36.80 -6.83 -13.02
CA THR A 805 37.87 -6.33 -12.15
C THR A 805 39.16 -7.10 -12.35
N ALA A 806 40.29 -6.59 -11.83
CA ALA A 806 41.57 -7.33 -11.85
C ALA A 806 41.46 -8.74 -11.22
N LYS A 807 40.54 -8.90 -10.23
CA LYS A 807 40.20 -10.21 -9.62
C LYS A 807 39.39 -11.11 -10.54
N GLY A 808 38.75 -10.57 -11.56
CA GLY A 808 37.96 -11.34 -12.53
C GLY A 808 38.79 -11.99 -13.62
N LYS A 809 40.07 -11.58 -13.76
CA LYS A 809 40.96 -12.20 -14.72
C LYS A 809 41.39 -13.58 -14.24
N LEU A 810 41.25 -14.56 -15.09
CA LEU A 810 41.61 -15.94 -14.79
C LEU A 810 43.04 -16.24 -15.27
N ASP A 811 43.88 -16.70 -14.37
CA ASP A 811 45.23 -17.17 -14.73
C ASP A 811 45.10 -18.55 -15.38
N LYS A 812 45.27 -18.60 -16.69
CA LYS A 812 45.37 -19.84 -17.49
C LYS A 812 44.14 -20.77 -17.43
N VAL A 813 43.13 -20.51 -18.23
CA VAL A 813 42.11 -21.53 -18.45
C VAL A 813 41.85 -21.80 -19.91
N TYR A 814 41.91 -20.82 -20.76
CA TYR A 814 41.68 -20.95 -22.19
C TYR A 814 42.56 -19.99 -22.94
N GLY A 815 43.12 -20.48 -24.03
CA GLY A 815 43.79 -19.65 -25.01
C GLY A 815 45.31 -19.72 -24.98
N ASP A 816 45.86 -19.25 -26.08
CA ASP A 816 47.28 -18.98 -26.27
C ASP A 816 47.67 -17.67 -25.59
N SER A 817 48.93 -17.19 -25.87
CA SER A 817 49.45 -15.97 -25.29
C SER A 817 48.73 -14.69 -25.70
N GLN A 818 47.75 -14.76 -26.61
CA GLN A 818 47.01 -13.60 -27.16
C GLN A 818 45.58 -13.50 -26.60
N THR A 819 45.04 -14.53 -25.96
CA THR A 819 43.70 -14.57 -25.41
C THR A 819 43.71 -14.57 -23.88
N ALA A 820 42.92 -13.74 -23.24
CA ALA A 820 42.70 -13.74 -21.81
C ALA A 820 41.29 -14.22 -21.47
N SER A 821 41.17 -14.95 -20.41
CA SER A 821 39.88 -15.41 -19.88
C SER A 821 39.48 -14.64 -18.64
N TYR A 822 38.20 -14.34 -18.53
CA TYR A 822 37.63 -13.58 -17.45
C TYR A 822 36.37 -14.25 -16.94
N TYR A 823 35.93 -13.88 -15.73
CA TYR A 823 34.59 -14.18 -15.27
C TYR A 823 33.85 -12.89 -14.90
N ALA A 824 32.55 -12.91 -15.10
CA ALA A 824 31.66 -11.87 -14.62
C ALA A 824 30.52 -12.49 -13.84
N ARG A 825 30.23 -11.92 -12.69
CA ARG A 825 29.11 -12.26 -11.83
C ARG A 825 27.84 -11.70 -12.42
N THR A 826 26.94 -12.55 -12.87
CA THR A 826 25.76 -12.11 -13.61
C THR A 826 24.49 -12.10 -12.81
N MET A 827 24.32 -12.96 -11.78
CA MET A 827 23.01 -13.05 -11.13
C MET A 827 23.05 -13.65 -9.74
N ASN A 828 22.20 -13.09 -8.85
CA ASN A 828 21.70 -13.77 -7.66
C ASN A 828 20.28 -14.23 -7.95
N ILE A 829 19.96 -15.48 -7.57
CA ILE A 829 18.62 -16.01 -7.72
C ILE A 829 17.91 -15.92 -6.38
N SER A 830 16.76 -15.28 -6.38
CA SER A 830 15.86 -15.11 -5.23
C SER A 830 14.55 -15.92 -5.36
N ASP A 831 14.18 -16.31 -6.58
CA ASP A 831 13.01 -17.15 -6.82
C ASP A 831 13.44 -18.62 -7.03
N PHE A 832 13.20 -19.45 -6.02
CA PHE A 832 13.54 -20.89 -5.98
C PHE A 832 12.41 -21.79 -6.50
N SER A 833 11.46 -21.26 -7.25
CA SER A 833 10.38 -22.01 -7.89
C SER A 833 10.79 -22.59 -9.24
N ALA A 834 10.00 -23.54 -9.76
CA ALA A 834 10.17 -24.04 -11.12
C ALA A 834 10.13 -22.93 -12.18
N GLN A 835 9.30 -21.91 -11.98
CA GLN A 835 9.22 -20.75 -12.85
C GLN A 835 10.50 -19.90 -12.77
N GLY A 836 10.97 -19.59 -11.56
CA GLY A 836 12.20 -18.81 -11.37
C GLY A 836 13.42 -19.50 -11.97
N TYR A 837 13.54 -20.82 -11.81
CA TYR A 837 14.64 -21.59 -12.40
C TYR A 837 14.58 -21.70 -13.93
N SER A 838 13.40 -21.55 -14.52
CA SER A 838 13.18 -21.62 -15.96
C SER A 838 13.25 -20.25 -16.65
N MET A 839 13.39 -19.16 -15.88
CA MET A 839 13.50 -17.82 -16.47
C MET A 839 14.73 -17.74 -17.38
N THR A 840 14.51 -17.17 -18.55
CA THR A 840 15.58 -16.93 -19.53
C THR A 840 16.27 -15.61 -19.24
N TYR A 841 17.59 -15.61 -19.33
CA TYR A 841 18.38 -14.40 -19.35
C TYR A 841 19.39 -14.42 -20.50
N TYR A 842 19.69 -13.23 -21.01
CA TYR A 842 20.69 -13.03 -22.02
C TYR A 842 22.00 -12.60 -21.39
N VAL A 843 23.12 -13.02 -21.99
CA VAL A 843 24.47 -12.58 -21.66
C VAL A 843 25.21 -12.27 -22.94
N ARG A 844 25.88 -11.12 -23.00
CA ARG A 844 26.71 -10.66 -24.12
C ARG A 844 28.06 -10.16 -23.61
N PRO A 845 29.19 -10.72 -24.05
CA PRO A 845 30.52 -10.18 -23.69
C PRO A 845 30.78 -8.91 -24.47
N TYR A 846 31.48 -7.95 -23.84
CA TYR A 846 31.93 -6.72 -24.45
C TYR A 846 33.39 -6.42 -24.11
N ALA A 847 34.03 -5.64 -25.00
CA ALA A 847 35.31 -4.99 -24.72
C ALA A 847 35.23 -3.52 -25.13
N ILE A 848 35.91 -2.64 -24.41
CA ILE A 848 36.19 -1.25 -24.81
C ILE A 848 37.66 -1.20 -25.26
N LEU A 849 37.87 -0.69 -26.45
CA LEU A 849 39.18 -0.57 -27.05
C LEU A 849 39.87 0.74 -26.59
N GLU A 850 41.20 0.86 -26.79
CA GLU A 850 41.94 2.08 -26.39
C GLU A 850 41.43 3.35 -27.10
N ASP A 851 40.84 3.24 -28.30
CA ASP A 851 40.22 4.38 -28.98
C ASP A 851 38.78 4.67 -28.49
N GLY A 852 38.26 3.87 -27.57
CA GLY A 852 36.90 3.99 -26.98
C GLY A 852 35.82 3.28 -27.78
N THR A 853 36.15 2.65 -28.90
CA THR A 853 35.20 1.82 -29.67
C THR A 853 34.81 0.59 -28.86
N ILE A 854 33.52 0.22 -28.89
CA ILE A 854 33.03 -1.00 -28.24
C ILE A 854 33.07 -2.16 -29.20
N ALA A 855 33.53 -3.30 -28.75
CA ALA A 855 33.41 -4.57 -29.44
C ALA A 855 32.43 -5.47 -28.67
N TYR A 856 31.54 -6.15 -29.37
CA TYR A 856 30.61 -7.10 -28.80
C TYR A 856 30.80 -8.48 -29.38
N GLY A 857 30.73 -9.50 -28.55
CA GLY A 857 30.53 -10.88 -28.97
C GLY A 857 29.07 -11.24 -29.16
N ASP A 858 28.81 -12.50 -29.43
CA ASP A 858 27.48 -13.06 -29.60
C ASP A 858 26.69 -13.03 -28.31
N ILE A 859 25.38 -12.83 -28.43
CA ILE A 859 24.44 -12.98 -27.33
C ILE A 859 24.16 -14.47 -27.13
N LYS A 860 24.31 -14.94 -25.89
CA LYS A 860 23.89 -16.26 -25.46
C LYS A 860 22.69 -16.14 -24.54
N SER A 861 21.78 -17.12 -24.62
CA SER A 861 20.65 -17.25 -23.71
C SER A 861 20.83 -18.45 -22.79
N PHE A 862 20.50 -18.24 -21.52
CA PHE A 862 20.58 -19.27 -20.49
C PHE A 862 19.34 -19.24 -19.61
N SER A 863 19.06 -20.36 -18.95
CA SER A 863 18.23 -20.39 -17.75
C SER A 863 19.03 -21.06 -16.64
N MET A 864 18.64 -20.86 -15.41
CA MET A 864 19.28 -21.57 -14.31
C MET A 864 19.15 -23.07 -14.45
N TYR A 865 17.99 -23.53 -14.88
CA TYR A 865 17.74 -24.96 -15.17
C TYR A 865 18.73 -25.48 -16.20
N ASN A 866 18.93 -24.77 -17.34
CA ASN A 866 19.84 -25.23 -18.40
C ASN A 866 21.29 -25.26 -17.91
N ILE A 867 21.72 -24.27 -17.11
CA ILE A 867 23.06 -24.27 -16.52
C ILE A 867 23.23 -25.44 -15.56
N ALA A 868 22.24 -25.67 -14.70
CA ALA A 868 22.29 -26.82 -13.77
C ALA A 868 22.33 -28.15 -14.51
N ASP A 869 21.55 -28.28 -15.59
CA ASP A 869 21.52 -29.46 -16.44
C ASP A 869 22.90 -29.72 -17.11
N ASP A 870 23.47 -28.69 -17.75
CA ASP A 870 24.81 -28.79 -18.37
C ASP A 870 25.90 -29.17 -17.36
N LEU A 871 25.88 -28.55 -16.18
CA LEU A 871 26.84 -28.90 -15.12
C LEU A 871 26.63 -30.30 -14.60
N TYR A 872 25.39 -30.70 -14.45
CA TYR A 872 25.03 -32.02 -13.91
C TYR A 872 25.33 -33.14 -14.89
N GLN A 873 24.86 -33.06 -16.13
CA GLN A 873 25.07 -34.04 -17.19
C GLN A 873 26.55 -34.14 -17.61
N GLY A 874 27.24 -33.01 -17.63
CA GLY A 874 28.68 -32.95 -17.93
C GLY A 874 29.57 -33.39 -16.77
N SER A 875 29.02 -33.79 -15.62
CA SER A 875 29.77 -34.07 -14.39
C SER A 875 30.76 -32.95 -14.00
N LYS A 876 30.30 -31.72 -14.16
CA LYS A 876 31.11 -30.49 -13.94
C LYS A 876 31.01 -29.97 -12.49
N MET A 877 30.61 -30.82 -11.54
CA MET A 877 30.54 -30.48 -10.13
C MET A 877 31.88 -30.77 -9.45
N ASN A 878 32.15 -30.01 -8.40
CA ASN A 878 33.38 -30.17 -7.61
C ASN A 878 33.17 -30.90 -6.28
N THR A 879 31.95 -31.19 -5.89
CA THR A 879 31.60 -31.92 -4.67
C THR A 879 30.31 -32.73 -4.84
N VAL A 880 30.20 -33.82 -4.06
CA VAL A 880 28.96 -34.62 -3.95
C VAL A 880 27.80 -33.75 -3.45
N ILE A 881 28.09 -32.79 -2.56
CA ILE A 881 27.07 -31.88 -2.05
C ILE A 881 26.51 -31.00 -3.18
N ALA A 882 27.37 -30.48 -4.06
CA ALA A 882 26.95 -29.70 -5.22
C ALA A 882 26.10 -30.57 -6.19
N HIS A 883 26.52 -31.81 -6.45
CA HIS A 883 25.78 -32.77 -7.27
C HIS A 883 24.36 -32.98 -6.71
N ASN A 884 24.25 -33.33 -5.44
CA ASN A 884 22.97 -33.58 -4.79
C ASN A 884 22.09 -32.29 -4.75
N TYR A 885 22.72 -31.12 -4.60
CA TYR A 885 22.01 -29.85 -4.62
C TYR A 885 21.41 -29.57 -5.99
N LEU A 886 22.18 -29.65 -7.08
CA LEU A 886 21.70 -29.47 -8.44
C LEU A 886 20.51 -30.37 -8.72
N PHE A 887 20.63 -31.64 -8.41
CA PHE A 887 19.59 -32.64 -8.65
C PHE A 887 18.31 -32.36 -7.85
N ASN A 888 18.39 -32.24 -6.52
CA ASN A 888 17.23 -32.19 -5.65
C ASN A 888 16.62 -30.81 -5.55
N LYS A 889 17.42 -29.74 -5.68
CA LYS A 889 16.98 -28.37 -5.41
C LYS A 889 16.73 -27.54 -6.67
N ILE A 890 17.14 -28.02 -7.85
CA ILE A 890 16.95 -27.31 -9.11
C ILE A 890 16.29 -28.23 -10.14
N LEU A 891 16.98 -29.30 -10.56
CA LEU A 891 16.56 -30.07 -11.72
C LEU A 891 15.23 -30.80 -11.48
N LYS A 892 15.04 -31.43 -10.33
CA LYS A 892 13.78 -32.07 -9.96
C LYS A 892 12.64 -31.11 -9.69
N ILE A 893 12.91 -29.90 -9.26
CA ILE A 893 11.87 -28.87 -9.04
C ILE A 893 11.25 -28.46 -10.37
N VAL A 894 12.05 -28.31 -11.41
CA VAL A 894 11.56 -27.95 -12.75
C VAL A 894 11.01 -29.17 -13.49
N ASN A 895 11.67 -30.32 -13.39
CA ASN A 895 11.27 -31.55 -14.06
C ASN A 895 11.23 -32.71 -13.06
N ASN A 896 10.05 -33.02 -12.57
CA ASN A 896 9.83 -34.08 -11.58
C ASN A 896 10.32 -35.46 -12.00
N ASN A 897 10.45 -35.72 -13.31
CA ASN A 897 10.92 -36.97 -13.90
C ASN A 897 12.42 -36.90 -14.29
N TYR A 898 13.15 -35.87 -13.83
CA TYR A 898 14.57 -35.76 -14.13
C TYR A 898 15.34 -36.98 -13.61
N LYS A 899 16.17 -37.58 -14.48
CA LYS A 899 16.91 -38.80 -14.14
C LYS A 899 18.19 -38.50 -13.41
N GLU A 900 18.42 -39.20 -12.33
CA GLU A 900 19.69 -39.16 -11.60
C GLU A 900 20.82 -39.74 -12.44
N VAL A 901 21.97 -39.03 -12.41
CA VAL A 901 23.21 -39.45 -13.05
C VAL A 901 24.24 -39.67 -11.95
N GLU A 902 25.12 -40.66 -12.14
CA GLU A 902 26.17 -40.94 -11.16
C GLU A 902 27.13 -39.73 -11.04
N TYR A 903 27.49 -39.40 -9.79
CA TYR A 903 28.41 -38.31 -9.53
C TYR A 903 29.81 -38.60 -10.11
N GLY A 904 30.31 -37.63 -10.88
CA GLY A 904 31.67 -37.60 -11.42
C GLY A 904 32.39 -36.30 -11.05
N TRP A 905 33.76 -36.37 -10.98
CA TRP A 905 34.55 -35.16 -10.82
C TRP A 905 34.41 -34.26 -12.05
N GLY A 906 34.06 -33.00 -11.80
CA GLY A 906 33.79 -32.01 -12.85
C GLY A 906 35.06 -31.67 -13.64
N ASN A 907 34.93 -31.74 -14.95
CA ASN A 907 35.84 -31.15 -15.95
C ASN A 907 35.39 -29.71 -16.27
N GLY A 908 34.93 -28.98 -15.25
CA GLY A 908 34.43 -27.63 -15.42
C GLY A 908 35.45 -26.71 -16.11
N ILE A 909 34.96 -25.73 -16.80
CA ILE A 909 35.75 -24.74 -17.55
C ILE A 909 36.78 -24.09 -16.63
N VAL A 910 36.43 -23.90 -15.34
CA VAL A 910 37.36 -23.30 -14.34
C VAL A 910 37.20 -24.06 -13.01
N LYS A 911 38.31 -24.54 -12.44
CA LYS A 911 38.27 -25.10 -11.08
C LYS A 911 38.02 -23.99 -10.06
N PRO A 912 37.21 -24.24 -8.98
CA PRO A 912 36.96 -23.26 -7.95
C PRO A 912 38.21 -22.64 -7.32
N SER A 913 39.27 -23.42 -7.18
CA SER A 913 40.58 -22.94 -6.68
C SER A 913 41.28 -21.95 -7.62
N GLN A 914 40.81 -21.76 -8.84
CA GLN A 914 41.35 -20.80 -9.82
C GLN A 914 40.54 -19.51 -9.87
N VAL A 915 39.50 -19.42 -9.07
CA VAL A 915 38.57 -18.29 -9.00
C VAL A 915 38.44 -17.87 -7.54
N ASN A 916 39.35 -17.04 -7.08
CA ASN A 916 39.32 -16.43 -5.74
C ASN A 916 38.62 -15.09 -5.75
#